data_fccc1d10c18b020a7014b82975e5f070
#
_entry.id   fccc1d10c18b020a7014b82975e5f070
#
_cell.length_a   1.000
_cell.length_b   1.000
_cell.length_c   1.000
_cell.angle_alpha   90.00
_cell.angle_beta   90.00
_cell.angle_gamma   90.00
#
_symmetry.space_group_name_H-M   'P 1'
#
loop_
_entity.id
_entity.type
_entity.pdbx_description
1 polymer ?
#
loop_
_entity_poly.entity_id
_entity_poly.type
_entity_poly.pdbx_seq_one_letter_code
_entity_poly.pdbx_strand_id
1 'polypeptide(L)'
;MKKRITLFTLFTLLALIAFAGPIDPEKAGEIARNFWNSKFQHAQTEHLILQSPSKMAKAGSRINIKESNPQYYIYTPENNQGFIIVSGDDALAPVVGYSTEYADKNCEMPAALIEWLNEYSQYVDKVRAGNVTPAQRSAKAGKSAVAPLLQTTWDQSTPYNNLCPEVNGQKTPTGCTATAMAQIMKFHEWPITPIKAISWTSNITGKSETIDLTQRTYNWDNMLPHYRNGYTAEQAKEVAQLMVDVGKAIHSSYSPEGTGSNSIYALNAFVNVFNYSKAARTIERTDVTEEEYVTAIRENLEARQPVMSVGYGIDYEGGHAFVFDGIDENDMIHIDWGWSGAYNGYFDMTYMTPAGIGTGGGTGTYNVGQAIIVNIAPSAENDVNNAEPGLVEFGIYKPGTTENPLYNYTANYSNNTAKFKVSAFVANFSHSAFNNIEIALGVKKSDGTYQILKNVKFEGYSFEPLRYLSSNFFDFEINKSNKNYYNYLEKGTYQLMLLYRNSNGELTEIISDQNCLILDVNETSATLRHALPDIHVSSVELTTPNPRIGSTIKFNAKFINKNTHNSNVLVVPIINTIRPDGSVVSDTLKKVTRLFEVIDNRDIYVEYNTSNQFKEVGDCYITFTYNWCSDYNKAGTYNTSLSESVSGKSDTFTINEEAPGGSPVITAITASDITNGSTLDVSATVTNQTTAGYTYSGDLALVLRNTSTNQTFTVAEGKTTDLGKNKTIKLSYKSTDYFPTLPVGRYEVMVCETSNNMEHIPHAVQKTFNITVGESAVPYINGRTSISDAQVVAGDSVDVRLMLGCYNGTFDGYVRINTSNGLTPILRSNYVPVIITEGEKLQLDVACLCGSKATKGKWTLVIKYFDKNKRELGTLSNNTLTYARNDYFWVGDETDIEKVEEAGKVTVKVNGNTITIADDAMTTIYSTDGREIYHGTDNTITVSKGMYIVVIQQDCTKTVTKVFVK
;
A
#
# COMPACT_ATOMS: atom_id res chain seq x y z
N MET A 1 57.46 -11.13 -56.53
CA MET A 1 57.10 -11.16 -55.06
C MET A 1 56.27 -9.94 -54.70
N LYS A 2 54.93 -10.09 -54.63
CA LYS A 2 54.01 -9.01 -54.28
C LYS A 2 53.55 -9.25 -52.84
N LYS A 3 53.91 -8.38 -51.91
CA LYS A 3 53.39 -8.35 -50.50
C LYS A 3 51.97 -7.82 -50.56
N ARG A 4 51.03 -8.62 -50.17
CA ARG A 4 49.66 -8.19 -49.82
C ARG A 4 49.66 -7.61 -48.39
N ILE A 5 49.40 -6.33 -48.33
CA ILE A 5 49.08 -5.64 -47.05
C ILE A 5 47.59 -5.88 -46.79
N THR A 6 47.28 -6.65 -45.79
CA THR A 6 45.90 -6.84 -45.31
C THR A 6 45.61 -5.73 -44.31
N LEU A 7 44.78 -4.80 -44.73
CA LEU A 7 44.26 -3.73 -43.88
C LEU A 7 43.22 -4.33 -42.94
N PHE A 8 43.56 -4.47 -41.65
CA PHE A 8 42.62 -4.81 -40.60
C PHE A 8 41.84 -3.53 -40.26
N THR A 9 40.64 -3.39 -40.78
CA THR A 9 39.67 -2.39 -40.32
C THR A 9 39.14 -2.86 -38.98
N LEU A 10 39.64 -2.21 -37.95
CA LEU A 10 39.09 -2.32 -36.61
C LEU A 10 37.71 -1.64 -36.60
N PHE A 11 36.67 -2.44 -36.78
CA PHE A 11 35.30 -2.01 -36.45
C PHE A 11 35.25 -1.90 -34.96
N THR A 12 35.48 -0.70 -34.45
CA THR A 12 35.01 -0.34 -33.08
C THR A 12 33.50 -0.37 -33.14
N LEU A 13 32.97 -1.47 -32.63
CA LEU A 13 31.57 -1.57 -32.24
C LEU A 13 31.39 -0.60 -31.05
N LEU A 14 31.04 0.67 -31.34
CA LEU A 14 30.41 1.51 -30.35
C LEU A 14 29.08 0.83 -30.04
N ALA A 15 29.04 0.04 -28.98
CA ALA A 15 27.79 -0.25 -28.34
C ALA A 15 27.27 1.12 -27.88
N LEU A 16 26.29 1.66 -28.58
CA LEU A 16 25.40 2.65 -28.06
C LEU A 16 24.78 1.98 -26.83
N ILE A 17 25.31 2.28 -25.68
CA ILE A 17 24.59 2.08 -24.45
C ILE A 17 23.42 3.07 -24.56
N ALA A 18 22.31 2.61 -25.08
CA ALA A 18 21.04 3.31 -24.91
C ALA A 18 20.85 3.38 -23.38
N PHE A 19 21.06 4.54 -22.80
CA PHE A 19 20.68 4.78 -21.44
C PHE A 19 19.16 4.61 -21.40
N ALA A 20 18.72 3.49 -20.86
CA ALA A 20 17.33 3.28 -20.52
C ALA A 20 16.90 4.40 -19.59
N GLY A 21 15.70 4.93 -19.77
CA GLY A 21 15.24 6.07 -19.00
C GLY A 21 13.77 6.40 -19.26
N PRO A 22 13.29 7.47 -18.63
CA PRO A 22 11.91 7.89 -18.75
C PRO A 22 11.48 8.12 -20.20
N ILE A 23 10.31 7.63 -20.57
CA ILE A 23 9.67 7.90 -21.86
C ILE A 23 8.64 9.02 -21.73
N ASP A 24 8.45 9.77 -22.78
CA ASP A 24 7.43 10.82 -22.83
C ASP A 24 6.05 10.27 -23.24
N PRO A 25 4.96 11.04 -23.05
CA PRO A 25 3.62 10.62 -23.39
C PRO A 25 3.41 10.27 -24.87
N GLU A 26 4.16 10.90 -25.79
CA GLU A 26 4.04 10.65 -27.23
C GLU A 26 4.58 9.26 -27.58
N LYS A 27 5.77 8.92 -27.09
CA LYS A 27 6.37 7.59 -27.24
C LYS A 27 5.51 6.51 -26.54
N ALA A 28 4.99 6.81 -25.37
CA ALA A 28 4.07 5.91 -24.66
C ALA A 28 2.77 5.68 -25.46
N GLY A 29 2.22 6.73 -26.08
CA GLY A 29 1.05 6.62 -26.95
C GLY A 29 1.30 5.83 -28.22
N GLU A 30 2.51 5.90 -28.78
CA GLU A 30 2.93 5.08 -29.91
C GLU A 30 3.01 3.59 -29.52
N ILE A 31 3.63 3.29 -28.38
CA ILE A 31 3.69 1.93 -27.82
C ILE A 31 2.28 1.39 -27.62
N ALA A 32 1.40 2.17 -27.00
CA ALA A 32 0.01 1.77 -26.75
C ALA A 32 -0.73 1.44 -28.06
N ARG A 33 -0.65 2.30 -29.08
CA ARG A 33 -1.29 2.08 -30.38
C ARG A 33 -0.74 0.84 -31.09
N ASN A 34 0.57 0.68 -31.10
CA ASN A 34 1.20 -0.47 -31.75
C ASN A 34 0.79 -1.77 -31.08
N PHE A 35 0.80 -1.80 -29.75
CA PHE A 35 0.35 -2.96 -28.98
C PHE A 35 -1.11 -3.25 -29.24
N TRP A 36 -2.00 -2.23 -29.13
CA TRP A 36 -3.43 -2.39 -29.37
C TRP A 36 -3.71 -2.98 -30.75
N ASN A 37 -3.15 -2.38 -31.79
CA ASN A 37 -3.40 -2.80 -33.16
C ASN A 37 -2.80 -4.18 -33.51
N SER A 38 -1.70 -4.56 -32.83
CA SER A 38 -1.12 -5.89 -33.01
C SER A 38 -1.89 -6.98 -32.29
N LYS A 39 -2.38 -6.68 -31.09
CA LYS A 39 -3.10 -7.65 -30.23
C LYS A 39 -4.56 -7.80 -30.65
N PHE A 40 -5.18 -6.72 -31.12
CA PHE A 40 -6.63 -6.64 -31.38
C PHE A 40 -6.93 -6.29 -32.83
N GLN A 41 -6.65 -7.21 -33.73
CA GLN A 41 -6.79 -7.02 -35.18
C GLN A 41 -8.18 -6.60 -35.65
N HIS A 42 -9.24 -6.94 -34.87
CA HIS A 42 -10.63 -6.59 -35.18
C HIS A 42 -11.12 -5.28 -34.53
N ALA A 43 -10.32 -4.70 -33.63
CA ALA A 43 -10.64 -3.47 -32.91
C ALA A 43 -9.53 -2.42 -33.08
N GLN A 44 -9.00 -2.31 -34.30
CA GLN A 44 -7.98 -1.32 -34.61
C GLN A 44 -8.45 0.10 -34.32
N THR A 45 -7.59 0.91 -33.74
CA THR A 45 -7.87 2.32 -33.49
C THR A 45 -6.64 3.17 -33.76
N GLU A 46 -6.84 4.32 -34.36
CA GLU A 46 -5.80 5.34 -34.53
C GLU A 46 -5.73 6.29 -33.33
N HIS A 47 -6.79 6.33 -32.55
CA HIS A 47 -6.95 7.26 -31.43
C HIS A 47 -7.09 6.55 -30.10
N LEU A 48 -6.08 6.69 -29.26
CA LEU A 48 -6.09 6.32 -27.85
C LEU A 48 -5.99 7.59 -26.99
N ILE A 49 -6.84 7.70 -26.00
CA ILE A 49 -6.93 8.85 -25.12
C ILE A 49 -6.09 8.58 -23.87
N LEU A 50 -5.11 9.45 -23.60
CA LEU A 50 -4.35 9.42 -22.36
C LEU A 50 -5.28 9.80 -21.18
N GLN A 51 -5.33 8.95 -20.20
CA GLN A 51 -6.13 9.15 -18.99
C GLN A 51 -5.30 9.75 -17.85
N SER A 52 -5.97 10.47 -16.97
CA SER A 52 -5.39 10.92 -15.71
C SER A 52 -5.71 9.90 -14.61
N PRO A 53 -4.73 9.14 -14.09
CA PRO A 53 -4.98 8.13 -13.06
C PRO A 53 -5.68 8.68 -11.82
N SER A 54 -5.34 9.90 -11.40
CA SER A 54 -5.97 10.58 -10.26
C SER A 54 -7.46 10.86 -10.45
N LYS A 55 -7.95 10.92 -11.69
CA LYS A 55 -9.38 11.07 -11.99
C LYS A 55 -10.13 9.75 -12.08
N MET A 56 -9.42 8.66 -12.29
CA MET A 56 -9.97 7.31 -12.40
C MET A 56 -10.09 6.63 -11.03
N ALA A 57 -9.31 7.08 -10.06
CA ALA A 57 -9.32 6.52 -8.72
C ALA A 57 -10.51 7.01 -7.90
N LYS A 58 -10.93 6.19 -6.96
CA LYS A 58 -11.96 6.55 -5.97
C LYS A 58 -11.55 7.80 -5.20
N ALA A 59 -12.53 8.68 -4.95
CA ALA A 59 -12.30 9.86 -4.12
C ALA A 59 -11.72 9.49 -2.75
N GLY A 60 -10.51 9.99 -2.46
CA GLY A 60 -9.76 9.64 -1.24
C GLY A 60 -8.69 8.56 -1.42
N SER A 61 -8.64 7.84 -2.53
CA SER A 61 -7.54 6.94 -2.85
C SER A 61 -6.29 7.72 -3.25
N ARG A 62 -5.13 7.31 -2.75
CA ARG A 62 -3.85 7.90 -3.16
C ARG A 62 -3.28 7.11 -4.32
N ILE A 63 -3.13 7.78 -5.46
CA ILE A 63 -2.29 7.30 -6.57
C ILE A 63 -0.96 8.05 -6.50
N ASN A 64 0.13 7.31 -6.35
CA ASN A 64 1.49 7.83 -6.28
C ASN A 64 2.08 7.94 -7.69
N ILE A 65 1.67 8.93 -8.46
CA ILE A 65 2.23 9.21 -9.78
C ILE A 65 2.87 10.60 -9.79
N LYS A 66 4.08 10.71 -10.34
CA LYS A 66 4.77 11.99 -10.51
C LYS A 66 4.40 12.57 -11.87
N GLU A 67 3.55 13.58 -11.89
CA GLU A 67 3.07 14.21 -13.16
C GLU A 67 4.20 14.73 -14.05
N SER A 68 5.31 15.19 -13.46
CA SER A 68 6.49 15.67 -14.21
C SER A 68 7.35 14.55 -14.79
N ASN A 69 7.25 13.33 -14.28
CA ASN A 69 8.01 12.16 -14.72
C ASN A 69 7.23 10.89 -14.41
N PRO A 70 6.13 10.64 -15.14
CA PRO A 70 5.21 9.55 -14.82
C PRO A 70 5.90 8.19 -14.85
N GLN A 71 5.55 7.34 -13.93
CA GLN A 71 6.04 5.97 -13.85
C GLN A 71 5.29 5.03 -14.80
N TYR A 72 4.09 5.43 -15.20
CA TYR A 72 3.27 4.72 -16.20
C TYR A 72 2.28 5.67 -16.85
N TYR A 73 1.71 5.23 -17.95
CA TYR A 73 0.66 5.91 -18.70
C TYR A 73 -0.51 4.97 -18.93
N ILE A 74 -1.75 5.46 -18.75
CA ILE A 74 -2.96 4.70 -19.05
C ILE A 74 -3.63 5.30 -20.28
N TYR A 75 -3.86 4.48 -21.29
CA TYR A 75 -4.56 4.86 -22.50
C TYR A 75 -5.84 4.06 -22.63
N THR A 76 -6.91 4.72 -23.10
CA THR A 76 -8.19 4.08 -23.41
C THR A 76 -8.60 4.43 -24.83
N PRO A 77 -9.25 3.51 -25.58
CA PRO A 77 -9.85 3.85 -26.87
C PRO A 77 -11.08 4.78 -26.65
N GLU A 78 -11.42 5.55 -27.72
CA GLU A 78 -12.54 6.51 -27.65
C GLU A 78 -13.89 5.88 -27.28
N ASN A 79 -14.11 4.63 -27.64
CA ASN A 79 -15.32 3.86 -27.28
C ASN A 79 -15.31 3.31 -25.86
N ASN A 80 -14.27 3.60 -25.05
CA ASN A 80 -14.04 3.08 -23.69
C ASN A 80 -14.08 1.55 -23.58
N GLN A 81 -13.77 0.82 -24.63
CA GLN A 81 -13.63 -0.64 -24.59
C GLN A 81 -12.18 -0.99 -24.30
N GLY A 82 -11.87 -1.16 -23.01
CA GLY A 82 -10.56 -1.57 -22.56
C GLY A 82 -9.61 -0.42 -22.20
N PHE A 83 -8.41 -0.81 -21.85
CA PHE A 83 -7.32 0.10 -21.50
C PHE A 83 -5.97 -0.54 -21.81
N ILE A 84 -4.92 0.28 -21.86
CA ILE A 84 -3.53 -0.16 -21.89
C ILE A 84 -2.74 0.65 -20.87
N ILE A 85 -1.92 -0.04 -20.10
CA ILE A 85 -0.96 0.56 -19.17
C ILE A 85 0.43 0.37 -19.77
N VAL A 86 1.05 1.48 -20.10
CA VAL A 86 2.39 1.54 -20.68
C VAL A 86 3.37 1.96 -19.59
N SER A 87 4.52 1.28 -19.52
CA SER A 87 5.62 1.69 -18.64
C SER A 87 6.06 3.12 -18.92
N GLY A 88 6.40 3.86 -17.88
CA GLY A 88 7.02 5.18 -18.03
C GLY A 88 8.52 5.14 -18.25
N ASP A 89 9.12 3.94 -18.40
CA ASP A 89 10.56 3.77 -18.52
C ASP A 89 10.91 2.66 -19.53
N ASP A 90 11.85 2.91 -20.43
CA ASP A 90 12.21 1.97 -21.49
C ASP A 90 13.20 0.87 -21.07
N ALA A 91 13.66 0.89 -19.81
CA ALA A 91 14.34 -0.23 -19.17
C ALA A 91 13.39 -1.40 -18.87
N LEU A 92 12.09 -1.15 -18.90
CA LEU A 92 11.05 -2.08 -18.46
C LEU A 92 10.22 -2.63 -19.61
N ALA A 93 9.42 -3.65 -19.33
CA ALA A 93 8.44 -4.14 -20.31
C ALA A 93 7.53 -2.99 -20.76
N PRO A 94 7.38 -2.77 -22.08
CA PRO A 94 6.68 -1.59 -22.58
C PRO A 94 5.20 -1.56 -22.20
N VAL A 95 4.53 -2.71 -22.12
CA VAL A 95 3.13 -2.82 -21.68
C VAL A 95 3.08 -3.72 -20.42
N VAL A 96 2.47 -3.22 -19.38
CA VAL A 96 2.41 -3.89 -18.07
C VAL A 96 0.98 -4.25 -17.64
N GLY A 97 0.00 -3.74 -18.36
CA GLY A 97 -1.39 -4.13 -18.20
C GLY A 97 -2.23 -3.76 -19.41
N TYR A 98 -3.26 -4.55 -19.71
CA TYR A 98 -4.22 -4.24 -20.75
C TYR A 98 -5.54 -4.98 -20.57
N SER A 99 -6.58 -4.46 -21.17
CA SER A 99 -7.89 -5.10 -21.24
C SER A 99 -8.59 -4.75 -22.54
N THR A 100 -9.45 -5.66 -23.04
CA THR A 100 -10.43 -5.36 -24.08
C THR A 100 -11.84 -5.32 -23.54
N GLU A 101 -12.02 -5.55 -22.27
CA GLU A 101 -13.31 -5.54 -21.63
C GLU A 101 -13.81 -4.11 -21.44
N TYR A 102 -15.13 -3.95 -21.48
CA TYR A 102 -15.77 -2.65 -21.30
C TYR A 102 -15.44 -2.09 -19.92
N ALA A 103 -14.64 -1.02 -19.91
CA ALA A 103 -14.48 -0.21 -18.70
C ALA A 103 -15.51 0.90 -18.73
N ASP A 104 -16.54 0.84 -17.90
CA ASP A 104 -17.41 2.00 -17.69
C ASP A 104 -16.54 3.14 -17.14
N LYS A 105 -16.42 4.22 -17.93
CA LYS A 105 -15.64 5.41 -17.54
C LYS A 105 -16.13 6.10 -16.26
N ASN A 106 -17.31 5.71 -15.77
CA ASN A 106 -17.86 6.15 -14.50
C ASN A 106 -17.54 5.18 -13.36
N CYS A 107 -16.93 4.01 -13.64
CA CYS A 107 -16.46 3.11 -12.61
C CYS A 107 -15.14 3.63 -12.02
N GLU A 108 -15.11 3.70 -10.71
CA GLU A 108 -13.88 3.97 -9.97
C GLU A 108 -12.93 2.76 -10.07
N MET A 109 -11.62 3.01 -10.10
CA MET A 109 -10.64 1.93 -10.05
C MET A 109 -10.80 1.09 -8.78
N PRO A 110 -10.75 -0.24 -8.89
CA PRO A 110 -10.67 -1.12 -7.73
C PRO A 110 -9.47 -0.77 -6.84
N ALA A 111 -9.63 -0.86 -5.54
CA ALA A 111 -8.55 -0.59 -4.59
C ALA A 111 -7.32 -1.47 -4.89
N ALA A 112 -7.53 -2.74 -5.22
CA ALA A 112 -6.46 -3.66 -5.59
C ALA A 112 -5.65 -3.20 -6.82
N LEU A 113 -6.31 -2.66 -7.85
CA LEU A 113 -5.62 -2.11 -9.01
C LEU A 113 -4.85 -0.83 -8.67
N ILE A 114 -5.42 0.03 -7.81
CA ILE A 114 -4.72 1.24 -7.34
C ILE A 114 -3.44 0.86 -6.60
N GLU A 115 -3.49 -0.16 -5.76
CA GLU A 115 -2.33 -0.67 -5.05
C GLU A 115 -1.29 -1.24 -6.01
N TRP A 116 -1.72 -2.05 -6.98
CA TRP A 116 -0.83 -2.57 -8.01
C TRP A 116 -0.12 -1.44 -8.78
N LEU A 117 -0.84 -0.37 -9.16
CA LEU A 117 -0.27 0.80 -9.82
C LEU A 117 0.72 1.56 -8.95
N ASN A 118 0.43 1.67 -7.65
CA ASN A 118 1.33 2.33 -6.70
C ASN A 118 2.63 1.54 -6.52
N GLU A 119 2.54 0.22 -6.47
CA GLU A 119 3.70 -0.67 -6.39
C GLU A 119 4.55 -0.61 -7.66
N TYR A 120 3.87 -0.65 -8.81
CA TYR A 120 4.54 -0.46 -10.07
C TYR A 120 5.28 0.90 -10.14
N SER A 121 4.65 1.97 -9.66
CA SER A 121 5.30 3.29 -9.57
C SER A 121 6.56 3.27 -8.73
N GLN A 122 6.52 2.62 -7.57
CA GLN A 122 7.68 2.46 -6.70
C GLN A 122 8.77 1.61 -7.36
N TYR A 123 8.38 0.56 -8.07
CA TYR A 123 9.32 -0.28 -8.82
C TYR A 123 10.04 0.51 -9.92
N VAL A 124 9.30 1.30 -10.71
CA VAL A 124 9.88 2.17 -11.74
C VAL A 124 10.84 3.18 -11.12
N ASP A 125 10.47 3.81 -10.02
CA ASP A 125 11.36 4.75 -9.33
C ASP A 125 12.66 4.06 -8.83
N LYS A 126 12.58 2.82 -8.36
CA LYS A 126 13.75 2.02 -7.97
C LYS A 126 14.64 1.66 -9.17
N VAL A 127 14.05 1.33 -10.30
CA VAL A 127 14.78 1.07 -11.56
C VAL A 127 15.49 2.34 -12.02
N ARG A 128 14.80 3.47 -12.04
CA ARG A 128 15.37 4.78 -12.40
C ARG A 128 16.51 5.21 -11.48
N ALA A 129 16.41 4.87 -10.21
CA ALA A 129 17.48 5.12 -9.24
C ALA A 129 18.64 4.11 -9.35
N GLY A 130 18.58 3.12 -10.23
CA GLY A 130 19.58 2.06 -10.33
C GLY A 130 19.53 1.02 -9.20
N ASN A 131 18.51 1.09 -8.35
CA ASN A 131 18.36 0.25 -7.15
C ASN A 131 17.86 -1.15 -7.47
N VAL A 132 17.26 -1.35 -8.62
CA VAL A 132 16.77 -2.63 -9.12
C VAL A 132 17.19 -2.80 -10.56
N THR A 133 17.80 -3.95 -10.87
CA THR A 133 18.02 -4.34 -12.26
C THR A 133 16.73 -4.99 -12.76
N PRO A 134 16.12 -4.48 -13.85
CA PRO A 134 14.91 -5.07 -14.38
C PRO A 134 15.14 -6.53 -14.75
N ALA A 135 14.21 -7.40 -14.40
CA ALA A 135 14.22 -8.77 -14.90
C ALA A 135 14.10 -8.75 -16.44
N GLN A 136 15.10 -9.25 -17.12
CA GLN A 136 14.99 -9.42 -18.57
C GLN A 136 14.01 -10.56 -18.85
N ARG A 137 12.81 -10.22 -19.29
CA ARG A 137 11.91 -11.22 -19.86
C ARG A 137 12.51 -11.71 -21.17
N SER A 138 13.06 -12.90 -21.16
CA SER A 138 13.23 -13.62 -22.42
C SER A 138 11.83 -13.95 -22.92
N ALA A 139 11.48 -13.43 -24.12
CA ALA A 139 10.28 -13.89 -24.81
C ALA A 139 10.39 -15.42 -24.96
N LYS A 140 9.71 -16.17 -24.09
CA LYS A 140 9.63 -17.62 -24.20
C LYS A 140 8.62 -17.90 -25.33
N ALA A 141 9.13 -18.01 -26.57
CA ALA A 141 8.32 -18.35 -27.71
C ALA A 141 7.63 -19.71 -27.49
N GLY A 142 6.33 -19.76 -27.71
CA GLY A 142 5.57 -21.01 -27.85
C GLY A 142 4.57 -21.34 -26.75
N LYS A 143 4.32 -20.47 -25.78
CA LYS A 143 3.24 -20.67 -24.83
C LYS A 143 1.88 -20.26 -25.43
N SER A 144 0.86 -21.10 -25.25
CA SER A 144 -0.50 -20.78 -25.67
C SER A 144 -1.20 -19.87 -24.64
N ALA A 145 -1.97 -18.92 -25.11
CA ALA A 145 -2.81 -18.12 -24.26
C ALA A 145 -4.03 -18.93 -23.79
N VAL A 146 -4.46 -18.70 -22.57
CA VAL A 146 -5.75 -19.15 -22.04
C VAL A 146 -6.63 -17.93 -21.87
N ALA A 147 -7.71 -17.85 -22.64
CA ALA A 147 -8.68 -16.78 -22.53
C ALA A 147 -9.36 -16.79 -21.14
N PRO A 148 -9.90 -15.64 -20.66
CA PRO A 148 -10.60 -15.58 -19.40
C PRO A 148 -11.68 -16.65 -19.28
N LEU A 149 -11.66 -17.41 -18.20
CA LEU A 149 -12.55 -18.53 -17.96
C LEU A 149 -13.89 -18.06 -17.39
N LEU A 150 -13.86 -17.05 -16.50
CA LEU A 150 -15.05 -16.53 -15.87
C LEU A 150 -15.89 -15.72 -16.86
N GLN A 151 -17.19 -15.85 -16.75
CA GLN A 151 -18.16 -15.00 -17.44
C GLN A 151 -18.84 -14.03 -16.49
N THR A 152 -18.61 -14.21 -15.20
CA THR A 152 -19.17 -13.36 -14.15
C THR A 152 -18.38 -12.08 -14.02
N THR A 153 -19.11 -11.00 -13.70
CA THR A 153 -18.51 -9.73 -13.28
C THR A 153 -19.20 -9.27 -12.00
N TRP A 154 -19.06 -10.10 -10.97
CA TRP A 154 -19.75 -9.87 -9.71
C TRP A 154 -18.99 -8.86 -8.84
N ASP A 155 -19.71 -8.31 -7.85
CA ASP A 155 -19.15 -7.41 -6.85
C ASP A 155 -19.68 -7.69 -5.44
N GLN A 156 -19.42 -6.79 -4.52
CA GLN A 156 -19.72 -6.99 -3.10
C GLN A 156 -20.97 -6.24 -2.63
N SER A 157 -21.63 -5.48 -3.52
CA SER A 157 -22.78 -4.63 -3.21
C SER A 157 -24.12 -5.27 -3.64
N THR A 158 -25.18 -4.48 -3.70
CA THR A 158 -26.50 -4.94 -4.18
C THR A 158 -26.46 -5.36 -5.64
N PRO A 159 -27.02 -6.55 -6.01
CA PRO A 159 -27.86 -7.42 -5.20
C PRO A 159 -27.10 -8.50 -4.42
N TYR A 160 -25.79 -8.64 -4.60
CA TYR A 160 -24.98 -9.72 -4.04
C TYR A 160 -25.03 -9.78 -2.52
N ASN A 161 -25.07 -8.62 -1.86
CA ASN A 161 -25.12 -8.52 -0.41
C ASN A 161 -26.53 -8.44 0.21
N ASN A 162 -27.57 -8.70 -0.56
CA ASN A 162 -28.95 -8.52 -0.07
C ASN A 162 -29.27 -9.37 1.18
N LEU A 163 -28.60 -10.49 1.38
CA LEU A 163 -28.74 -11.36 2.54
C LEU A 163 -27.60 -11.27 3.54
N CYS A 164 -26.61 -10.41 3.30
CA CYS A 164 -25.56 -10.15 4.28
C CYS A 164 -26.11 -9.43 5.54
N PRO A 165 -25.48 -9.62 6.69
CA PRO A 165 -25.87 -8.94 7.93
C PRO A 165 -25.91 -7.41 7.77
N GLU A 166 -26.73 -6.77 8.59
CA GLU A 166 -26.82 -5.31 8.69
C GLU A 166 -26.23 -4.83 10.01
N VAL A 167 -25.55 -3.68 9.97
CA VAL A 167 -25.03 -2.97 11.13
C VAL A 167 -25.64 -1.59 11.14
N ASN A 168 -26.40 -1.23 12.18
CA ASN A 168 -27.06 0.06 12.29
C ASN A 168 -27.87 0.45 11.04
N GLY A 169 -28.56 -0.53 10.44
CA GLY A 169 -29.36 -0.31 9.23
C GLY A 169 -28.57 -0.19 7.92
N GLN A 170 -27.26 -0.34 7.96
CA GLN A 170 -26.40 -0.36 6.78
C GLN A 170 -26.08 -1.81 6.38
N LYS A 171 -26.23 -2.12 5.11
CA LYS A 171 -25.81 -3.41 4.54
C LYS A 171 -24.29 -3.51 4.57
N THR A 172 -23.81 -4.67 4.98
CA THR A 172 -22.39 -5.00 4.87
C THR A 172 -22.09 -5.56 3.47
N PRO A 173 -20.90 -5.31 2.89
CA PRO A 173 -20.50 -5.97 1.65
C PRO A 173 -20.34 -7.49 1.84
N THR A 174 -20.34 -8.26 0.75
CA THR A 174 -20.11 -9.71 0.78
C THR A 174 -18.72 -10.09 1.28
N GLY A 175 -17.72 -9.24 1.02
CA GLY A 175 -16.30 -9.51 1.21
C GLY A 175 -15.65 -10.11 -0.04
N CYS A 176 -14.41 -9.70 -0.32
CA CYS A 176 -13.67 -10.09 -1.52
C CYS A 176 -13.45 -11.61 -1.61
N THR A 177 -13.13 -12.27 -0.47
CA THR A 177 -12.93 -13.72 -0.40
C THR A 177 -14.20 -14.47 -0.80
N ALA A 178 -15.35 -14.06 -0.28
CA ALA A 178 -16.62 -14.69 -0.62
C ALA A 178 -16.99 -14.45 -2.10
N THR A 179 -16.73 -13.25 -2.61
CA THR A 179 -16.99 -12.91 -4.02
C THR A 179 -16.12 -13.71 -4.97
N ALA A 180 -14.81 -13.82 -4.70
CA ALA A 180 -13.90 -14.62 -5.51
C ALA A 180 -14.29 -16.11 -5.52
N MET A 181 -14.57 -16.67 -4.34
CA MET A 181 -15.05 -18.05 -4.24
C MET A 181 -16.36 -18.27 -5.01
N ALA A 182 -17.33 -17.39 -4.83
CA ALA A 182 -18.65 -17.51 -5.48
C ALA A 182 -18.54 -17.44 -7.01
N GLN A 183 -17.66 -16.61 -7.57
CA GLN A 183 -17.40 -16.57 -9.01
C GLN A 183 -16.78 -17.87 -9.54
N ILE A 184 -15.81 -18.45 -8.81
CA ILE A 184 -15.24 -19.76 -9.14
C ILE A 184 -16.33 -20.86 -9.06
N MET A 185 -17.18 -20.81 -8.04
CA MET A 185 -18.30 -21.75 -7.88
C MET A 185 -19.31 -21.62 -9.02
N LYS A 186 -19.61 -20.39 -9.45
CA LYS A 186 -20.49 -20.17 -10.62
C LYS A 186 -19.86 -20.66 -11.92
N PHE A 187 -18.56 -20.49 -12.10
CA PHE A 187 -17.86 -21.04 -13.27
C PHE A 187 -18.00 -22.56 -13.39
N HIS A 188 -17.90 -23.27 -12.27
CA HIS A 188 -18.09 -24.72 -12.24
C HIS A 188 -19.56 -25.15 -12.14
N GLU A 189 -20.47 -24.23 -11.81
CA GLU A 189 -21.87 -24.53 -11.45
C GLU A 189 -21.96 -25.62 -10.37
N TRP A 190 -21.08 -25.54 -9.38
CA TRP A 190 -20.85 -26.55 -8.36
C TRP A 190 -20.71 -25.95 -6.95
N PRO A 191 -21.18 -26.69 -5.91
CA PRO A 191 -22.01 -27.87 -5.97
C PRO A 191 -23.49 -27.51 -6.21
N ILE A 192 -24.29 -28.46 -6.58
CA ILE A 192 -25.77 -28.27 -6.57
C ILE A 192 -26.24 -28.13 -5.12
N THR A 193 -25.71 -28.95 -4.23
CA THR A 193 -26.00 -28.95 -2.79
C THR A 193 -24.68 -29.09 -2.02
N PRO A 194 -24.35 -28.21 -1.09
CA PRO A 194 -23.22 -28.39 -0.18
C PRO A 194 -23.33 -29.65 0.66
N ILE A 195 -22.21 -30.18 1.12
CA ILE A 195 -22.14 -31.48 1.79
C ILE A 195 -22.08 -31.42 3.31
N LYS A 196 -22.03 -30.20 3.88
CA LYS A 196 -21.82 -30.07 5.33
C LYS A 196 -22.59 -28.88 5.92
N ALA A 197 -23.06 -29.07 7.16
CA ALA A 197 -23.48 -27.95 8.00
C ALA A 197 -22.28 -27.16 8.50
N ILE A 198 -22.45 -25.85 8.65
CA ILE A 198 -21.42 -24.94 9.14
C ILE A 198 -21.83 -24.32 10.48
N SER A 199 -20.83 -23.88 11.25
CA SER A 199 -21.04 -23.04 12.42
C SER A 199 -20.37 -21.68 12.17
N TRP A 200 -21.15 -20.63 12.30
CA TRP A 200 -20.66 -19.27 12.15
C TRP A 200 -20.97 -18.43 13.39
N THR A 201 -20.01 -17.65 13.85
CA THR A 201 -20.20 -16.73 14.96
C THR A 201 -20.22 -15.31 14.43
N SER A 202 -21.33 -14.62 14.63
CA SER A 202 -21.49 -13.23 14.22
C SER A 202 -20.53 -12.33 15.00
N ASN A 203 -19.65 -11.62 14.33
CA ASN A 203 -18.82 -10.59 14.93
C ASN A 203 -19.63 -9.36 15.43
N ILE A 204 -20.84 -9.18 14.91
CA ILE A 204 -21.75 -8.07 15.26
C ILE A 204 -22.47 -8.35 16.59
N THR A 205 -22.98 -9.57 16.75
CA THR A 205 -23.81 -9.93 17.92
C THR A 205 -23.12 -10.86 18.91
N GLY A 206 -21.98 -11.43 18.54
CA GLY A 206 -21.28 -12.48 19.31
C GLY A 206 -22.03 -13.81 19.38
N LYS A 207 -23.16 -13.96 18.68
CA LYS A 207 -23.95 -15.19 18.69
C LYS A 207 -23.46 -16.16 17.65
N SER A 208 -23.35 -17.43 18.02
CA SER A 208 -23.08 -18.53 17.10
C SER A 208 -24.39 -19.13 16.60
N GLU A 209 -24.42 -19.47 15.34
CA GLU A 209 -25.50 -20.20 14.68
C GLU A 209 -24.95 -21.40 13.93
N THR A 210 -25.71 -22.49 13.89
CA THR A 210 -25.43 -23.63 13.02
C THR A 210 -26.36 -23.56 11.84
N ILE A 211 -25.78 -23.58 10.65
CA ILE A 211 -26.49 -23.48 9.38
C ILE A 211 -26.32 -24.82 8.64
N ASP A 212 -27.42 -25.53 8.43
CA ASP A 212 -27.38 -26.77 7.67
C ASP A 212 -27.40 -26.46 6.17
N LEU A 213 -26.24 -26.33 5.58
CA LEU A 213 -26.10 -26.08 4.14
C LEU A 213 -26.45 -27.32 3.30
N THR A 214 -26.55 -28.52 3.88
CA THR A 214 -27.00 -29.71 3.15
C THR A 214 -28.46 -29.62 2.70
N GLN A 215 -29.21 -28.68 3.24
CA GLN A 215 -30.57 -28.36 2.83
C GLN A 215 -30.64 -27.26 1.76
N ARG A 216 -29.50 -26.70 1.33
CA ARG A 216 -29.45 -25.70 0.25
C ARG A 216 -29.43 -26.43 -1.11
N THR A 217 -30.08 -25.82 -2.08
CA THR A 217 -29.94 -26.17 -3.47
C THR A 217 -29.69 -24.89 -4.26
N TYR A 218 -28.54 -24.77 -4.90
CA TYR A 218 -28.20 -23.61 -5.71
C TYR A 218 -28.76 -23.77 -7.11
N ASN A 219 -29.52 -22.76 -7.56
CA ASN A 219 -30.05 -22.70 -8.91
C ASN A 219 -29.10 -21.85 -9.78
N TRP A 220 -28.10 -22.53 -10.35
CA TRP A 220 -27.05 -21.85 -11.13
C TRP A 220 -27.59 -21.15 -12.37
N ASP A 221 -28.63 -21.65 -13.00
CA ASP A 221 -29.27 -21.02 -14.16
C ASP A 221 -29.92 -19.67 -13.84
N ASN A 222 -30.30 -19.45 -12.59
CA ASN A 222 -30.87 -18.20 -12.13
C ASN A 222 -29.80 -17.20 -11.62
N MET A 223 -28.54 -17.59 -11.59
CA MET A 223 -27.45 -16.67 -11.26
C MET A 223 -26.87 -16.06 -12.52
N LEU A 224 -27.15 -14.77 -12.74
CA LEU A 224 -26.74 -14.05 -13.95
C LEU A 224 -25.22 -13.80 -13.95
N PRO A 225 -24.59 -13.75 -15.13
CA PRO A 225 -23.20 -13.33 -15.27
C PRO A 225 -22.93 -11.92 -14.70
N HIS A 226 -23.89 -11.02 -14.83
CA HIS A 226 -23.86 -9.66 -14.28
C HIS A 226 -25.28 -9.16 -14.00
N TYR A 227 -25.42 -8.19 -13.11
CA TYR A 227 -26.70 -7.65 -12.66
C TYR A 227 -26.97 -6.20 -13.10
N ARG A 228 -26.13 -5.64 -14.00
CA ARG A 228 -26.21 -4.25 -14.46
C ARG A 228 -27.42 -3.97 -15.34
N ASN A 229 -27.88 -4.96 -16.09
CA ASN A 229 -28.94 -4.80 -17.08
C ASN A 229 -30.35 -5.13 -16.56
N GLY A 230 -30.51 -5.17 -15.24
CA GLY A 230 -31.74 -5.57 -14.59
C GLY A 230 -31.77 -7.06 -14.26
N TYR A 231 -32.57 -7.41 -13.27
CA TYR A 231 -32.72 -8.77 -12.75
C TYR A 231 -34.06 -8.92 -12.03
N THR A 232 -34.55 -10.16 -11.91
CA THR A 232 -35.72 -10.48 -11.09
C THR A 232 -35.37 -10.61 -9.62
N ALA A 233 -36.36 -10.52 -8.74
CA ALA A 233 -36.16 -10.74 -7.31
C ALA A 233 -35.62 -12.16 -7.00
N GLU A 234 -35.99 -13.17 -7.78
CA GLU A 234 -35.49 -14.52 -7.63
C GLU A 234 -34.00 -14.61 -8.01
N GLN A 235 -33.61 -14.04 -9.14
CA GLN A 235 -32.20 -13.98 -9.55
C GLN A 235 -31.33 -13.25 -8.52
N ALA A 236 -31.81 -12.14 -7.96
CA ALA A 236 -31.11 -11.42 -6.88
C ALA A 236 -30.99 -12.27 -5.61
N LYS A 237 -32.02 -13.02 -5.26
CA LYS A 237 -32.03 -13.89 -4.09
C LYS A 237 -31.05 -15.05 -4.24
N GLU A 238 -30.98 -15.68 -5.41
CA GLU A 238 -30.09 -16.82 -5.65
C GLU A 238 -28.62 -16.43 -5.47
N VAL A 239 -28.17 -15.35 -6.10
CA VAL A 239 -26.77 -14.89 -5.95
C VAL A 239 -26.49 -14.42 -4.53
N ALA A 240 -27.40 -13.70 -3.89
CA ALA A 240 -27.21 -13.26 -2.51
C ALA A 240 -27.17 -14.44 -1.51
N GLN A 241 -27.95 -15.52 -1.80
CA GLN A 241 -27.91 -16.72 -0.97
C GLN A 241 -26.56 -17.43 -1.08
N LEU A 242 -26.02 -17.58 -2.28
CA LEU A 242 -24.68 -18.11 -2.48
C LEU A 242 -23.64 -17.30 -1.72
N MET A 243 -23.68 -15.96 -1.89
CA MET A 243 -22.70 -15.05 -1.28
C MET A 243 -22.70 -15.12 0.25
N VAL A 244 -23.87 -15.13 0.89
CA VAL A 244 -23.95 -15.19 2.35
C VAL A 244 -23.60 -16.56 2.89
N ASP A 245 -23.95 -17.64 2.19
CA ASP A 245 -23.60 -19.02 2.58
C ASP A 245 -22.07 -19.20 2.49
N VAL A 246 -21.42 -18.74 1.41
CA VAL A 246 -19.96 -18.74 1.26
C VAL A 246 -19.32 -17.87 2.35
N GLY A 247 -19.80 -16.64 2.53
CA GLY A 247 -19.27 -15.73 3.53
C GLY A 247 -19.30 -16.31 4.95
N LYS A 248 -20.39 -17.00 5.33
CA LYS A 248 -20.48 -17.67 6.62
C LYS A 248 -19.62 -18.93 6.72
N ALA A 249 -19.49 -19.69 5.62
CA ALA A 249 -18.63 -20.87 5.57
C ALA A 249 -17.14 -20.53 5.76
N ILE A 250 -16.72 -19.35 5.35
CA ILE A 250 -15.35 -18.86 5.53
C ILE A 250 -15.19 -17.96 6.76
N HIS A 251 -16.13 -18.01 7.67
CA HIS A 251 -16.08 -17.22 8.92
C HIS A 251 -15.91 -15.72 8.71
N SER A 252 -16.58 -15.14 7.71
CA SER A 252 -16.49 -13.70 7.43
C SER A 252 -16.85 -12.84 8.63
N SER A 253 -16.04 -11.81 8.85
CA SER A 253 -16.29 -10.73 9.79
C SER A 253 -16.93 -9.57 9.03
N TYR A 254 -18.22 -9.38 9.23
CA TYR A 254 -19.01 -8.40 8.49
C TYR A 254 -18.92 -7.00 9.13
N SER A 255 -18.63 -5.98 8.31
CA SER A 255 -18.66 -4.57 8.68
C SER A 255 -19.10 -3.71 7.50
N PRO A 256 -19.79 -2.57 7.70
CA PRO A 256 -20.14 -1.63 6.63
C PRO A 256 -18.93 -1.06 5.88
N GLU A 257 -17.79 -0.92 6.56
CA GLU A 257 -16.54 -0.42 5.99
C GLU A 257 -15.82 -1.46 5.13
N GLY A 258 -16.09 -2.75 5.36
CA GLY A 258 -15.50 -3.86 4.62
C GLY A 258 -15.71 -5.17 5.35
N THR A 259 -15.96 -6.24 4.60
CA THR A 259 -16.10 -7.60 5.13
C THR A 259 -14.85 -8.39 4.82
N GLY A 260 -14.22 -8.96 5.83
CA GLY A 260 -12.98 -9.71 5.70
C GLY A 260 -13.10 -11.16 6.16
N SER A 261 -12.27 -12.03 5.60
CA SER A 261 -12.03 -13.39 6.05
C SER A 261 -10.58 -13.78 5.83
N ASN A 262 -10.10 -14.75 6.60
CA ASN A 262 -8.79 -15.34 6.36
C ASN A 262 -8.89 -16.37 5.22
N SER A 263 -8.00 -16.27 4.23
CA SER A 263 -7.96 -17.15 3.04
C SER A 263 -7.83 -18.63 3.37
N ILE A 264 -7.25 -18.96 4.51
CA ILE A 264 -7.14 -20.35 4.99
C ILE A 264 -8.51 -21.05 5.13
N TYR A 265 -9.55 -20.28 5.46
CA TYR A 265 -10.91 -20.81 5.52
C TYR A 265 -11.47 -21.11 4.13
N ALA A 266 -10.99 -20.43 3.08
CA ALA A 266 -11.46 -20.63 1.73
C ALA A 266 -11.14 -22.04 1.21
N LEU A 267 -9.87 -22.49 1.35
CA LEU A 267 -9.47 -23.85 0.97
C LEU A 267 -10.32 -24.91 1.71
N ASN A 268 -10.47 -24.72 3.03
CA ASN A 268 -11.27 -25.63 3.85
C ASN A 268 -12.74 -25.65 3.42
N ALA A 269 -13.32 -24.49 3.13
CA ALA A 269 -14.71 -24.38 2.69
C ALA A 269 -14.91 -25.02 1.31
N PHE A 270 -14.03 -24.77 0.34
CA PHE A 270 -14.11 -25.39 -0.98
C PHE A 270 -14.20 -26.91 -0.85
N VAL A 271 -13.29 -27.55 -0.12
CA VAL A 271 -13.20 -29.01 -0.06
C VAL A 271 -14.28 -29.59 0.87
N ASN A 272 -14.39 -29.09 2.10
CA ASN A 272 -15.18 -29.75 3.14
C ASN A 272 -16.64 -29.30 3.23
N VAL A 273 -16.98 -28.15 2.64
CA VAL A 273 -18.36 -27.63 2.64
C VAL A 273 -18.97 -27.72 1.25
N PHE A 274 -18.22 -27.28 0.23
CA PHE A 274 -18.69 -27.17 -1.14
C PHE A 274 -18.25 -28.33 -2.05
N ASN A 275 -17.67 -29.38 -1.49
CA ASN A 275 -17.34 -30.62 -2.18
C ASN A 275 -16.43 -30.46 -3.40
N TYR A 276 -15.41 -29.63 -3.26
CA TYR A 276 -14.35 -29.50 -4.26
C TYR A 276 -13.25 -30.55 -4.04
N SER A 277 -12.39 -30.71 -5.04
CA SER A 277 -11.33 -31.73 -5.08
C SER A 277 -10.38 -31.62 -3.88
N LYS A 278 -10.00 -32.75 -3.32
CA LYS A 278 -8.95 -32.88 -2.30
C LYS A 278 -7.54 -32.62 -2.86
N ALA A 279 -7.39 -32.47 -4.16
CA ALA A 279 -6.15 -32.03 -4.78
C ALA A 279 -5.92 -30.53 -4.61
N ALA A 280 -6.96 -29.75 -4.19
CA ALA A 280 -6.84 -28.34 -3.93
C ALA A 280 -5.82 -28.06 -2.82
N ARG A 281 -4.94 -27.10 -3.04
CA ARG A 281 -3.91 -26.70 -2.08
C ARG A 281 -3.56 -25.23 -2.19
N THR A 282 -3.01 -24.68 -1.15
CA THR A 282 -2.40 -23.36 -1.15
C THR A 282 -0.94 -23.45 -1.60
N ILE A 283 -0.49 -22.48 -2.38
CA ILE A 283 0.92 -22.22 -2.68
C ILE A 283 1.22 -20.82 -2.20
N GLU A 284 2.08 -20.72 -1.19
CA GLU A 284 2.60 -19.42 -0.75
C GLU A 284 3.64 -18.94 -1.76
N ARG A 285 3.61 -17.63 -2.07
CA ARG A 285 4.53 -17.04 -3.05
C ARG A 285 5.99 -17.14 -2.61
N THR A 286 6.22 -17.18 -1.30
CA THR A 286 7.54 -17.29 -0.68
C THR A 286 8.16 -18.70 -0.74
N ASP A 287 7.36 -19.71 -1.01
CA ASP A 287 7.79 -21.12 -0.99
C ASP A 287 8.27 -21.61 -2.36
N VAL A 288 8.05 -20.82 -3.40
CA VAL A 288 8.32 -21.20 -4.79
C VAL A 288 9.00 -20.09 -5.55
N THR A 289 9.75 -20.44 -6.60
CA THR A 289 10.28 -19.46 -7.54
C THR A 289 9.17 -18.78 -8.34
N GLU A 290 9.47 -17.63 -8.93
CA GLU A 290 8.52 -16.95 -9.82
C GLU A 290 8.09 -17.83 -10.99
N GLU A 291 9.03 -18.59 -11.57
CA GLU A 291 8.73 -19.50 -12.67
C GLU A 291 7.78 -20.63 -12.24
N GLU A 292 7.98 -21.21 -11.06
CA GLU A 292 7.10 -22.22 -10.50
C GLU A 292 5.72 -21.67 -10.18
N TYR A 293 5.65 -20.45 -9.62
CA TYR A 293 4.38 -19.78 -9.29
C TYR A 293 3.54 -19.52 -10.54
N VAL A 294 4.15 -18.91 -11.57
CA VAL A 294 3.46 -18.62 -12.84
C VAL A 294 3.12 -19.93 -13.58
N THR A 295 3.99 -20.95 -13.49
CA THR A 295 3.72 -22.26 -14.07
C THR A 295 2.52 -22.93 -13.41
N ALA A 296 2.43 -22.90 -12.08
CA ALA A 296 1.28 -23.45 -11.36
C ALA A 296 -0.05 -22.75 -11.76
N ILE A 297 -0.03 -21.43 -11.93
CA ILE A 297 -1.19 -20.68 -12.42
C ILE A 297 -1.56 -21.13 -13.84
N ARG A 298 -0.58 -21.19 -14.75
CA ARG A 298 -0.80 -21.57 -16.13
C ARG A 298 -1.39 -22.99 -16.27
N GLU A 299 -0.80 -23.97 -15.59
CA GLU A 299 -1.26 -25.35 -15.62
C GLU A 299 -2.72 -25.48 -15.15
N ASN A 300 -3.09 -24.74 -14.12
CA ASN A 300 -4.47 -24.72 -13.63
C ASN A 300 -5.42 -24.09 -14.67
N LEU A 301 -5.04 -22.95 -15.24
CA LEU A 301 -5.88 -22.29 -16.25
C LEU A 301 -6.02 -23.14 -17.52
N GLU A 302 -4.95 -23.82 -17.98
CA GLU A 302 -4.98 -24.78 -19.09
C GLU A 302 -5.90 -25.97 -18.79
N ALA A 303 -5.93 -26.40 -17.52
CA ALA A 303 -6.88 -27.41 -17.03
C ALA A 303 -8.31 -26.87 -16.81
N ARG A 304 -8.59 -25.61 -17.17
CA ARG A 304 -9.85 -24.90 -16.93
C ARG A 304 -10.23 -24.82 -15.44
N GLN A 305 -9.25 -24.57 -14.61
CA GLN A 305 -9.42 -24.38 -13.17
C GLN A 305 -9.01 -22.95 -12.82
N PRO A 306 -9.95 -22.03 -12.59
CA PRO A 306 -9.64 -20.69 -12.11
C PRO A 306 -8.89 -20.75 -10.78
N VAL A 307 -7.93 -19.86 -10.61
CA VAL A 307 -7.05 -19.82 -9.44
C VAL A 307 -7.49 -18.68 -8.53
N MET A 308 -7.73 -18.97 -7.26
CA MET A 308 -8.01 -17.92 -6.29
C MET A 308 -6.70 -17.34 -5.76
N SER A 309 -6.54 -16.04 -5.85
CA SER A 309 -5.37 -15.32 -5.34
C SER A 309 -5.73 -14.51 -4.11
N VAL A 310 -4.79 -14.39 -3.19
CA VAL A 310 -4.90 -13.58 -1.98
C VAL A 310 -3.58 -12.87 -1.71
N GLY A 311 -3.65 -11.71 -1.06
CA GLY A 311 -2.48 -10.98 -0.59
C GLY A 311 -2.88 -9.99 0.50
N TYR A 312 -1.93 -9.59 1.32
CA TYR A 312 -2.12 -8.67 2.44
C TYR A 312 -1.24 -7.43 2.29
N GLY A 313 -1.64 -6.36 2.92
CA GLY A 313 -0.82 -5.17 3.08
C GLY A 313 0.42 -5.42 3.93
N ILE A 314 1.40 -4.52 3.84
CA ILE A 314 2.71 -4.60 4.54
C ILE A 314 2.56 -4.85 6.06
N ASP A 315 1.52 -4.31 6.67
CA ASP A 315 1.28 -4.44 8.10
C ASP A 315 0.28 -5.56 8.43
N TYR A 316 -0.05 -6.41 7.44
CA TYR A 316 -1.17 -7.36 7.51
C TYR A 316 -2.52 -6.70 7.84
N GLU A 317 -2.57 -5.37 7.75
CA GLU A 317 -3.81 -4.60 7.89
C GLU A 317 -4.48 -4.46 6.52
N GLY A 318 -5.54 -5.21 6.34
CA GLY A 318 -6.25 -5.30 5.07
C GLY A 318 -5.61 -6.31 4.12
N GLY A 319 -6.42 -6.90 3.30
CA GLY A 319 -6.04 -7.85 2.27
C GLY A 319 -7.10 -7.87 1.19
N HIS A 320 -6.78 -8.48 0.07
CA HIS A 320 -7.72 -8.64 -1.01
C HIS A 320 -7.62 -10.05 -1.60
N ALA A 321 -8.77 -10.59 -1.98
CA ALA A 321 -8.89 -11.84 -2.71
C ALA A 321 -9.55 -11.56 -4.07
N PHE A 322 -9.03 -12.19 -5.11
CA PHE A 322 -9.48 -12.04 -6.49
C PHE A 322 -9.20 -13.33 -7.28
N VAL A 323 -9.60 -13.38 -8.53
CA VAL A 323 -9.47 -14.59 -9.33
C VAL A 323 -8.51 -14.36 -10.50
N PHE A 324 -7.56 -15.26 -10.66
CA PHE A 324 -6.81 -15.44 -11.89
C PHE A 324 -7.57 -16.41 -12.78
N ASP A 325 -8.03 -15.96 -13.92
CA ASP A 325 -8.90 -16.76 -14.78
C ASP A 325 -8.46 -16.82 -16.23
N GLY A 326 -7.32 -16.18 -16.56
CA GLY A 326 -6.72 -16.21 -17.88
C GLY A 326 -5.23 -15.91 -17.83
N ILE A 327 -4.51 -16.26 -18.90
CA ILE A 327 -3.09 -15.95 -19.04
C ILE A 327 -2.73 -15.83 -20.51
N ASP A 328 -1.98 -14.81 -20.87
CA ASP A 328 -1.58 -14.64 -22.27
C ASP A 328 -0.28 -15.38 -22.61
N GLU A 329 0.14 -15.29 -23.87
CA GLU A 329 1.38 -15.89 -24.38
C GLU A 329 2.65 -15.30 -23.76
N ASN A 330 2.58 -14.15 -23.09
CA ASN A 330 3.67 -13.45 -22.43
C ASN A 330 3.66 -13.63 -20.90
N ASP A 331 2.87 -14.56 -20.38
CA ASP A 331 2.67 -14.79 -18.95
C ASP A 331 2.01 -13.59 -18.21
N MET A 332 1.31 -12.71 -18.94
CA MET A 332 0.44 -11.72 -18.29
C MET A 332 -0.85 -12.41 -17.83
N ILE A 333 -1.18 -12.24 -16.58
CA ILE A 333 -2.29 -12.95 -15.93
C ILE A 333 -3.54 -12.10 -15.99
N HIS A 334 -4.65 -12.68 -16.48
CA HIS A 334 -5.95 -12.03 -16.44
C HIS A 334 -6.55 -12.13 -15.04
N ILE A 335 -6.96 -10.98 -14.52
CA ILE A 335 -7.47 -10.82 -13.15
C ILE A 335 -8.93 -10.35 -13.19
N ASP A 336 -9.80 -11.11 -12.53
CA ASP A 336 -11.12 -10.64 -12.12
C ASP A 336 -11.03 -10.11 -10.68
N TRP A 337 -11.15 -8.80 -10.53
CA TRP A 337 -11.01 -8.10 -9.25
C TRP A 337 -12.22 -8.23 -8.31
N GLY A 338 -13.35 -8.74 -8.81
CA GLY A 338 -14.60 -8.81 -8.04
C GLY A 338 -15.29 -7.46 -7.82
N TRP A 339 -15.22 -6.55 -8.81
CA TRP A 339 -15.74 -5.18 -8.76
C TRP A 339 -16.59 -4.86 -10.01
N SER A 340 -17.63 -5.61 -10.22
CA SER A 340 -18.52 -5.46 -11.37
C SER A 340 -17.81 -5.54 -12.74
N GLY A 341 -16.66 -6.23 -12.83
CA GLY A 341 -15.83 -6.31 -14.01
C GLY A 341 -15.04 -5.03 -14.31
N ALA A 342 -15.08 -4.04 -13.41
CA ALA A 342 -14.32 -2.82 -13.59
C ALA A 342 -12.82 -3.14 -13.58
N TYR A 343 -12.16 -2.75 -14.65
CA TYR A 343 -10.72 -2.94 -14.85
C TYR A 343 -10.23 -4.41 -14.83
N ASN A 344 -11.10 -5.38 -15.05
CA ASN A 344 -10.65 -6.73 -15.37
C ASN A 344 -9.72 -6.69 -16.57
N GLY A 345 -8.66 -7.48 -16.57
CA GLY A 345 -7.68 -7.44 -17.64
C GLY A 345 -6.42 -8.23 -17.32
N TYR A 346 -5.46 -8.15 -18.23
CA TYR A 346 -4.17 -8.81 -18.13
C TYR A 346 -3.14 -7.89 -17.48
N PHE A 347 -2.44 -8.40 -16.48
CA PHE A 347 -1.44 -7.64 -15.72
C PHE A 347 -0.16 -8.43 -15.57
N ASP A 348 0.94 -7.70 -15.54
CA ASP A 348 2.24 -8.25 -15.22
C ASP A 348 2.38 -8.39 -13.70
N MET A 349 2.36 -9.63 -13.22
CA MET A 349 2.45 -9.92 -11.78
C MET A 349 3.88 -9.98 -11.24
N THR A 350 4.90 -9.85 -12.07
CA THR A 350 6.31 -9.90 -11.65
C THR A 350 6.70 -8.75 -10.72
N TYR A 351 5.94 -7.66 -10.74
CA TYR A 351 6.17 -6.50 -9.87
C TYR A 351 5.57 -6.63 -8.47
N MET A 352 4.69 -7.61 -8.25
CA MET A 352 4.10 -7.91 -6.94
C MET A 352 4.98 -8.87 -6.12
N THR A 353 6.27 -8.92 -6.40
CA THR A 353 7.17 -9.83 -5.68
C THR A 353 7.64 -9.23 -4.36
N PRO A 354 7.76 -10.03 -3.28
CA PRO A 354 8.15 -9.56 -1.94
C PRO A 354 9.50 -8.84 -1.86
N ALA A 355 10.36 -8.99 -2.87
CA ALA A 355 11.72 -8.42 -2.92
C ALA A 355 11.79 -6.88 -2.95
N GLY A 356 10.67 -6.18 -2.96
CA GLY A 356 10.60 -4.73 -3.07
C GLY A 356 10.04 -4.00 -1.87
N ILE A 357 9.93 -4.62 -0.70
CA ILE A 357 9.29 -4.02 0.46
C ILE A 357 10.20 -2.97 1.10
N GLY A 358 10.04 -1.73 0.65
CA GLY A 358 10.54 -0.57 1.36
C GLY A 358 9.67 -0.22 2.55
N THR A 359 10.25 0.06 3.72
CA THR A 359 9.56 0.70 4.83
C THR A 359 9.34 2.18 4.50
N GLY A 360 8.21 2.49 3.96
CA GLY A 360 7.79 3.86 3.75
C GLY A 360 6.28 3.93 3.72
N GLY A 361 5.69 4.16 4.88
CA GLY A 361 4.31 4.43 5.19
C GLY A 361 3.33 4.61 4.04
N GLY A 362 2.65 3.56 3.70
CA GLY A 362 1.46 3.58 2.88
C GLY A 362 0.70 2.31 3.19
N THR A 363 -0.47 2.44 3.77
CA THR A 363 -1.41 1.35 3.96
C THR A 363 -1.80 0.82 2.59
N GLY A 364 -1.62 -0.48 2.33
CA GLY A 364 -2.29 -1.16 1.24
C GLY A 364 -1.45 -1.80 0.15
N THR A 365 -0.30 -2.38 0.44
CA THR A 365 0.40 -3.25 -0.50
C THR A 365 -0.05 -4.69 -0.27
N TYR A 366 -0.54 -5.39 -1.31
CA TYR A 366 -0.92 -6.81 -1.23
C TYR A 366 0.29 -7.74 -1.46
N ASN A 367 1.48 -7.30 -1.05
CA ASN A 367 2.75 -7.95 -1.30
C ASN A 367 3.21 -8.88 -0.21
N VAL A 368 2.49 -8.92 0.90
CA VAL A 368 2.83 -9.75 2.04
C VAL A 368 1.87 -10.92 2.09
N GLY A 369 2.40 -12.12 2.34
CA GLY A 369 1.58 -13.32 2.42
C GLY A 369 0.79 -13.58 1.14
N GLN A 370 1.39 -13.31 -0.03
CA GLN A 370 0.78 -13.67 -1.30
C GLN A 370 0.67 -15.19 -1.39
N ALA A 371 -0.52 -15.66 -1.68
CA ALA A 371 -0.80 -17.07 -1.88
C ALA A 371 -1.82 -17.28 -2.98
N ILE A 372 -1.78 -18.45 -3.58
CA ILE A 372 -2.80 -18.92 -4.51
C ILE A 372 -3.40 -20.23 -4.02
N ILE A 373 -4.68 -20.40 -4.24
CA ILE A 373 -5.33 -21.71 -4.11
C ILE A 373 -5.49 -22.27 -5.52
N VAL A 374 -4.86 -23.41 -5.74
CA VAL A 374 -4.83 -24.12 -7.02
C VAL A 374 -5.58 -25.46 -6.94
N ASN A 375 -5.82 -26.10 -8.11
CA ASN A 375 -6.55 -27.35 -8.25
C ASN A 375 -8.00 -27.24 -7.75
N ILE A 376 -8.60 -26.07 -7.91
CA ILE A 376 -10.00 -25.84 -7.54
C ILE A 376 -10.89 -26.40 -8.64
N ALA A 377 -11.33 -27.64 -8.47
CA ALA A 377 -12.21 -28.37 -9.39
C ALA A 377 -13.30 -29.11 -8.60
N PRO A 378 -14.47 -29.41 -9.19
CA PRO A 378 -15.43 -30.33 -8.58
C PRO A 378 -14.77 -31.63 -8.18
N SER A 379 -15.17 -32.20 -7.02
CA SER A 379 -14.58 -33.44 -6.53
C SER A 379 -14.81 -34.62 -7.51
N ALA A 380 -13.80 -35.47 -7.63
CA ALA A 380 -13.86 -36.70 -8.41
C ALA A 380 -13.62 -37.94 -7.51
N GLU A 381 -14.05 -39.12 -7.98
CA GLU A 381 -13.99 -40.35 -7.18
C GLU A 381 -12.56 -40.75 -6.79
N ASN A 382 -11.57 -40.35 -7.58
CA ASN A 382 -10.15 -40.68 -7.37
C ASN A 382 -9.27 -39.47 -7.09
N ASP A 383 -9.80 -38.46 -6.42
CA ASP A 383 -9.04 -37.27 -6.05
C ASP A 383 -7.82 -37.61 -5.17
N VAL A 384 -6.68 -37.11 -5.58
CA VAL A 384 -5.46 -37.19 -4.75
C VAL A 384 -5.61 -36.23 -3.58
N ASN A 385 -5.32 -36.71 -2.38
CA ASN A 385 -5.33 -35.86 -1.20
C ASN A 385 -3.93 -35.24 -1.02
N ASN A 386 -3.80 -33.94 -1.29
CA ASN A 386 -2.56 -33.17 -1.18
C ASN A 386 -2.44 -32.42 0.16
N ALA A 387 -3.18 -32.85 1.18
CA ALA A 387 -3.10 -32.25 2.50
C ALA A 387 -1.77 -32.56 3.17
N GLU A 388 -1.10 -31.51 3.67
CA GLU A 388 0.16 -31.58 4.41
C GLU A 388 0.09 -30.71 5.67
N PRO A 389 0.67 -31.17 6.82
CA PRO A 389 0.83 -30.32 8.00
C PRO A 389 1.99 -29.34 7.77
N GLY A 390 1.91 -28.16 8.36
CA GLY A 390 2.96 -27.15 8.34
C GLY A 390 3.64 -26.99 9.70
N LEU A 391 4.95 -26.79 9.71
CA LEU A 391 5.70 -26.40 10.91
C LEU A 391 5.72 -24.87 10.99
N VAL A 392 5.18 -24.33 12.06
CA VAL A 392 5.14 -22.88 12.28
C VAL A 392 6.35 -22.39 13.06
N GLU A 393 6.81 -23.17 14.05
CA GLU A 393 7.92 -22.74 14.90
C GLU A 393 8.66 -23.93 15.56
N PHE A 394 9.99 -23.82 15.63
CA PHE A 394 10.82 -24.61 16.53
C PHE A 394 11.33 -23.77 17.70
N GLY A 395 11.31 -24.34 18.91
CA GLY A 395 11.95 -23.75 20.09
C GLY A 395 12.99 -24.66 20.70
N ILE A 396 14.09 -24.12 21.20
CA ILE A 396 15.14 -24.85 21.93
C ILE A 396 14.94 -24.59 23.43
N TYR A 397 14.96 -25.64 24.22
CA TYR A 397 14.82 -25.55 25.68
C TYR A 397 15.93 -26.32 26.41
N LYS A 398 16.22 -25.89 27.61
CA LYS A 398 17.06 -26.67 28.50
C LYS A 398 16.28 -27.94 28.88
N PRO A 399 16.93 -29.16 28.82
CA PRO A 399 16.29 -30.40 29.28
C PRO A 399 15.78 -30.27 30.72
N GLY A 400 14.54 -30.74 30.93
CA GLY A 400 13.84 -30.64 32.22
C GLY A 400 13.11 -29.31 32.47
N THR A 401 13.10 -28.38 31.53
CA THR A 401 12.36 -27.12 31.62
C THR A 401 11.38 -26.93 30.46
N THR A 402 10.45 -25.99 30.58
CA THR A 402 9.50 -25.57 29.55
C THR A 402 9.36 -24.04 29.50
N GLU A 403 10.21 -23.36 30.26
CA GLU A 403 10.19 -21.90 30.33
C GLU A 403 11.44 -21.33 29.65
N ASN A 404 11.28 -20.16 29.03
CA ASN A 404 12.34 -19.39 28.38
C ASN A 404 13.05 -20.16 27.26
N PRO A 405 12.57 -20.09 26.03
CA PRO A 405 13.23 -20.66 24.87
C PRO A 405 14.65 -20.08 24.73
N LEU A 406 15.57 -20.91 24.29
CA LEU A 406 16.98 -20.59 24.14
C LEU A 406 17.31 -20.41 22.65
N TYR A 407 18.25 -19.52 22.35
CA TYR A 407 18.82 -19.40 21.01
C TYR A 407 19.68 -20.63 20.65
N ASN A 408 20.49 -21.12 21.59
CA ASN A 408 21.27 -22.35 21.47
C ASN A 408 21.36 -23.06 22.82
N TYR A 409 21.68 -24.34 22.74
CA TYR A 409 21.93 -25.14 23.90
C TYR A 409 23.07 -26.14 23.63
N THR A 410 24.13 -26.07 24.43
CA THR A 410 25.26 -26.99 24.35
C THR A 410 25.18 -28.04 25.46
N ALA A 411 25.15 -29.30 25.08
CA ALA A 411 25.20 -30.45 25.99
C ALA A 411 26.56 -31.16 25.93
N ASN A 412 27.25 -31.24 27.06
CA ASN A 412 28.43 -32.10 27.17
C ASN A 412 28.00 -33.57 27.25
N TYR A 413 28.79 -34.46 26.69
CA TYR A 413 28.50 -35.87 26.78
C TYR A 413 28.72 -36.38 28.23
N SER A 414 27.67 -37.05 28.73
CA SER A 414 27.70 -37.80 29.98
C SER A 414 27.37 -39.26 29.64
N ASN A 415 28.25 -40.19 30.00
CA ASN A 415 28.12 -41.58 29.56
C ASN A 415 27.89 -41.75 28.04
N ASN A 416 28.65 -40.96 27.25
CA ASN A 416 28.57 -40.89 25.78
C ASN A 416 27.22 -40.38 25.22
N THR A 417 26.38 -39.79 26.02
CA THR A 417 25.06 -39.30 25.63
C THR A 417 24.96 -37.80 25.90
N ALA A 418 24.45 -37.03 24.94
CA ALA A 418 24.04 -35.62 25.07
C ALA A 418 22.51 -35.51 24.91
N LYS A 419 21.86 -34.79 25.83
CA LYS A 419 20.42 -34.66 25.91
C LYS A 419 19.98 -33.30 25.49
N PHE A 420 18.86 -33.27 24.75
CA PHE A 420 18.26 -32.05 24.19
C PHE A 420 16.75 -32.03 24.37
N LYS A 421 16.20 -30.85 24.33
CA LYS A 421 14.77 -30.62 24.33
C LYS A 421 14.38 -29.54 23.31
N VAL A 422 13.44 -29.83 22.46
CA VAL A 422 12.84 -28.88 21.52
C VAL A 422 11.36 -28.85 21.68
N SER A 423 10.73 -27.73 21.37
CA SER A 423 9.32 -27.64 21.09
C SER A 423 9.09 -27.53 19.60
N ALA A 424 7.96 -28.01 19.12
CA ALA A 424 7.51 -27.79 17.77
C ALA A 424 6.04 -27.34 17.79
N PHE A 425 5.75 -26.27 17.10
CA PHE A 425 4.40 -25.80 16.84
C PHE A 425 4.01 -26.26 15.43
N VAL A 426 3.11 -27.23 15.34
CA VAL A 426 2.66 -27.82 14.08
C VAL A 426 1.22 -27.41 13.84
N ALA A 427 0.93 -26.86 12.67
CA ALA A 427 -0.42 -26.48 12.25
C ALA A 427 -0.92 -27.33 11.10
N ASN A 428 -2.20 -27.64 11.12
CA ASN A 428 -2.89 -28.23 9.97
C ASN A 428 -3.61 -27.12 9.20
N PHE A 429 -2.90 -26.48 8.29
CA PHE A 429 -3.49 -25.47 7.40
C PHE A 429 -4.14 -26.08 6.15
N SER A 430 -4.16 -27.40 6.07
CA SER A 430 -4.80 -28.13 4.98
C SER A 430 -6.31 -28.32 5.20
N HIS A 431 -6.96 -28.91 4.22
CA HIS A 431 -8.38 -29.24 4.27
C HIS A 431 -8.70 -30.61 4.86
N SER A 432 -7.70 -31.45 5.17
CA SER A 432 -7.91 -32.84 5.61
C SER A 432 -7.44 -33.06 7.04
N ALA A 433 -8.15 -33.92 7.76
CA ALA A 433 -7.72 -34.35 9.07
C ALA A 433 -6.63 -35.46 8.96
N PHE A 434 -5.64 -35.38 9.84
CA PHE A 434 -4.61 -36.39 10.00
C PHE A 434 -4.97 -37.25 11.24
N ASN A 435 -5.48 -38.45 10.99
CA ASN A 435 -5.84 -39.36 12.06
C ASN A 435 -4.60 -40.15 12.54
N ASN A 436 -4.42 -40.20 13.86
CA ASN A 436 -3.27 -40.90 14.47
C ASN A 436 -1.92 -40.46 13.93
N ILE A 437 -1.78 -39.15 13.72
CA ILE A 437 -0.58 -38.55 13.13
C ILE A 437 0.67 -39.00 13.92
N GLU A 438 1.69 -39.43 13.21
CA GLU A 438 3.00 -39.76 13.75
C GLU A 438 3.98 -38.67 13.33
N ILE A 439 4.53 -37.99 14.33
CA ILE A 439 5.52 -36.92 14.13
C ILE A 439 6.86 -37.44 14.62
N ALA A 440 7.88 -37.31 13.80
CA ALA A 440 9.24 -37.73 14.08
C ALA A 440 10.21 -36.56 14.04
N LEU A 441 11.13 -36.51 14.99
CA LEU A 441 12.28 -35.62 14.96
C LEU A 441 13.48 -36.42 14.46
N GLY A 442 14.12 -35.93 13.41
CA GLY A 442 15.26 -36.61 12.80
C GLY A 442 16.27 -35.65 12.22
N VAL A 443 17.34 -36.20 11.68
CA VAL A 443 18.35 -35.48 10.92
C VAL A 443 18.45 -36.05 9.52
N LYS A 444 18.64 -35.19 8.54
CA LYS A 444 18.88 -35.56 7.14
C LYS A 444 20.35 -35.92 6.95
N LYS A 445 20.64 -37.10 6.38
CA LYS A 445 21.97 -37.52 6.04
C LYS A 445 22.38 -37.02 4.65
N SER A 446 23.69 -37.12 4.38
CA SER A 446 24.23 -36.71 3.08
C SER A 446 23.73 -37.56 1.90
N ASP A 447 23.22 -38.77 2.15
CA ASP A 447 22.61 -39.66 1.18
C ASP A 447 21.10 -39.38 0.96
N GLY A 448 20.58 -38.34 1.62
CA GLY A 448 19.17 -37.94 1.55
C GLY A 448 18.24 -38.71 2.48
N THR A 449 18.71 -39.74 3.17
CA THR A 449 17.90 -40.49 4.14
C THR A 449 17.81 -39.78 5.48
N TYR A 450 16.77 -40.12 6.25
CA TYR A 450 16.55 -39.56 7.59
C TYR A 450 17.01 -40.55 8.67
N GLN A 451 17.66 -40.01 9.67
CA GLN A 451 17.89 -40.71 10.90
C GLN A 451 16.97 -40.14 11.99
N ILE A 452 16.07 -41.02 12.47
CA ILE A 452 15.09 -40.62 13.47
C ILE A 452 15.74 -40.63 14.85
N LEU A 453 15.63 -39.52 15.54
CA LEU A 453 16.10 -39.31 16.91
C LEU A 453 14.97 -39.47 17.92
N LYS A 454 13.73 -39.08 17.55
CA LYS A 454 12.57 -39.22 18.40
C LYS A 454 11.32 -39.37 17.54
N ASN A 455 10.41 -40.23 18.00
CA ASN A 455 9.13 -40.44 17.35
C ASN A 455 7.99 -40.29 18.38
N VAL A 456 6.92 -39.62 18.01
CA VAL A 456 5.71 -39.43 18.82
C VAL A 456 4.50 -39.72 17.97
N LYS A 457 3.73 -40.69 18.39
CA LYS A 457 2.46 -41.06 17.74
C LYS A 457 1.31 -40.55 18.58
N PHE A 458 0.44 -39.78 17.97
CA PHE A 458 -0.76 -39.25 18.60
C PHE A 458 -1.93 -40.20 18.37
N GLU A 459 -1.95 -41.32 19.10
CA GLU A 459 -2.97 -42.36 18.98
C GLU A 459 -4.36 -41.85 19.44
N GLY A 460 -5.37 -42.14 18.66
CA GLY A 460 -6.74 -41.72 18.93
C GLY A 460 -7.01 -40.22 18.72
N TYR A 461 -6.04 -39.51 18.25
CA TYR A 461 -6.16 -38.08 17.97
C TYR A 461 -6.41 -37.83 16.48
N SER A 462 -7.42 -37.00 16.19
CA SER A 462 -7.68 -36.44 14.87
C SER A 462 -7.19 -35.01 14.83
N PHE A 463 -6.15 -34.77 14.04
CA PHE A 463 -5.60 -33.45 13.80
C PHE A 463 -6.40 -32.75 12.72
N GLU A 464 -7.52 -32.18 13.13
CA GLU A 464 -8.50 -31.54 12.25
C GLU A 464 -7.91 -30.33 11.51
N PRO A 465 -8.46 -29.99 10.33
CA PRO A 465 -8.17 -28.74 9.64
C PRO A 465 -8.29 -27.52 10.55
N LEU A 466 -7.42 -26.55 10.34
CA LEU A 466 -7.37 -25.29 11.08
C LEU A 466 -7.10 -25.45 12.58
N ARG A 467 -6.53 -26.60 12.95
CA ARG A 467 -6.05 -26.86 14.31
C ARG A 467 -4.52 -26.84 14.33
N TYR A 468 -4.01 -26.72 15.52
CA TYR A 468 -2.57 -26.77 15.76
C TYR A 468 -2.28 -27.64 16.97
N LEU A 469 -1.12 -28.27 16.91
CA LEU A 469 -0.52 -28.99 18.04
C LEU A 469 0.45 -28.01 18.71
N SER A 470 -0.01 -27.32 19.74
CA SER A 470 0.82 -26.38 20.48
C SER A 470 1.63 -27.08 21.57
N SER A 471 2.83 -26.57 21.81
CA SER A 471 3.68 -26.95 22.94
C SER A 471 4.06 -28.44 22.97
N ASN A 472 4.21 -29.06 21.81
CA ASN A 472 4.75 -30.43 21.76
C ASN A 472 6.26 -30.39 22.02
N PHE A 473 6.65 -30.93 23.16
CA PHE A 473 8.04 -31.01 23.52
C PHE A 473 8.62 -32.38 23.17
N PHE A 474 9.75 -32.40 22.51
CA PHE A 474 10.51 -33.58 22.17
C PHE A 474 11.80 -33.58 22.98
N ASP A 475 11.84 -34.46 24.00
CA ASP A 475 13.10 -34.82 24.66
C ASP A 475 13.78 -35.90 23.82
N PHE A 476 15.00 -35.64 23.39
CA PHE A 476 15.80 -36.56 22.62
C PHE A 476 17.26 -36.57 23.09
N GLU A 477 17.97 -37.60 22.72
CA GLU A 477 19.39 -37.72 23.02
C GLU A 477 20.16 -38.23 21.81
N ILE A 478 21.44 -37.88 21.74
CA ILE A 478 22.35 -38.38 20.74
C ILE A 478 23.45 -39.16 21.46
N ASN A 479 23.89 -40.26 20.84
CA ASN A 479 24.92 -41.16 21.35
C ASN A 479 26.12 -41.16 20.41
N LYS A 480 27.33 -41.24 20.99
CA LYS A 480 28.57 -41.28 20.22
C LYS A 480 29.41 -42.58 20.41
N SER A 481 28.92 -43.50 21.24
CA SER A 481 29.73 -44.68 21.63
C SER A 481 29.56 -45.84 20.67
N ASN A 482 28.43 -45.99 20.01
CA ASN A 482 28.15 -47.18 19.22
C ASN A 482 27.29 -46.86 17.98
N LYS A 483 27.84 -47.15 16.81
CA LYS A 483 27.20 -46.92 15.51
C LYS A 483 25.88 -47.68 15.32
N ASN A 484 25.64 -48.73 16.12
CA ASN A 484 24.40 -49.52 16.04
C ASN A 484 23.21 -48.91 16.81
N TYR A 485 23.43 -47.84 17.58
CA TYR A 485 22.32 -47.16 18.23
C TYR A 485 21.55 -46.26 17.22
N TYR A 486 20.24 -46.29 17.32
CA TYR A 486 19.39 -45.52 16.45
C TYR A 486 19.68 -44.01 16.51
N ASN A 487 20.17 -43.53 17.64
CA ASN A 487 20.51 -42.13 17.91
C ASN A 487 22.01 -41.82 17.85
N TYR A 488 22.81 -42.71 17.23
CA TYR A 488 24.23 -42.44 17.01
C TYR A 488 24.41 -41.44 15.88
N LEU A 489 25.19 -40.39 16.15
CA LEU A 489 25.65 -39.41 15.16
C LEU A 489 27.16 -39.29 15.18
N GLU A 490 27.76 -39.28 14.01
CA GLU A 490 29.19 -38.98 13.85
C GLU A 490 29.43 -37.49 14.10
N LYS A 491 30.68 -37.09 14.24
CA LYS A 491 31.07 -35.69 14.29
C LYS A 491 30.66 -35.02 12.98
N GLY A 492 29.94 -33.91 13.09
CA GLY A 492 29.41 -33.16 11.92
C GLY A 492 28.34 -32.14 12.29
N THR A 493 27.87 -31.45 11.29
CA THR A 493 26.78 -30.53 11.38
C THR A 493 25.55 -31.13 10.67
N TYR A 494 24.43 -31.16 11.34
CA TYR A 494 23.22 -31.77 10.89
C TYR A 494 22.06 -30.77 10.96
N GLN A 495 21.17 -30.79 9.95
CA GLN A 495 19.91 -30.12 10.02
C GLN A 495 18.91 -30.99 10.78
N LEU A 496 18.29 -30.44 11.82
CA LEU A 496 17.24 -31.09 12.58
C LEU A 496 15.93 -30.87 11.88
N MET A 497 15.25 -31.97 11.53
CA MET A 497 14.03 -31.97 10.73
C MET A 497 12.86 -32.45 11.58
N LEU A 498 11.68 -31.84 11.34
CA LEU A 498 10.43 -32.42 11.76
C LEU A 498 9.78 -33.13 10.57
N LEU A 499 9.33 -34.34 10.81
CA LEU A 499 8.80 -35.26 9.80
C LEU A 499 7.43 -35.75 10.24
N TYR A 500 6.56 -36.04 9.32
CA TYR A 500 5.35 -36.81 9.60
C TYR A 500 5.26 -38.02 8.71
N ARG A 501 4.50 -39.06 9.17
CA ARG A 501 4.24 -40.20 8.34
C ARG A 501 2.99 -39.95 7.51
N ASN A 502 3.16 -39.92 6.19
CA ASN A 502 2.08 -39.67 5.24
C ASN A 502 1.15 -40.91 5.13
N SER A 503 0.09 -40.77 4.34
CA SER A 503 -0.90 -41.85 4.11
C SER A 503 -0.32 -43.13 3.52
N ASN A 504 0.82 -43.05 2.83
CA ASN A 504 1.55 -44.18 2.26
C ASN A 504 2.51 -44.86 3.26
N GLY A 505 2.63 -44.30 4.47
CA GLY A 505 3.53 -44.80 5.49
C GLY A 505 4.97 -44.28 5.33
N GLU A 506 5.22 -43.34 4.43
CA GLU A 506 6.50 -42.70 4.20
C GLU A 506 6.72 -41.52 5.15
N LEU A 507 7.97 -41.28 5.54
CA LEU A 507 8.34 -40.09 6.30
C LEU A 507 8.57 -38.92 5.34
N THR A 508 7.78 -37.88 5.53
CA THR A 508 7.82 -36.66 4.74
C THR A 508 8.21 -35.47 5.64
N GLU A 509 9.00 -34.56 5.13
CA GLU A 509 9.37 -33.34 5.85
C GLU A 509 8.11 -32.48 6.10
N ILE A 510 7.99 -31.98 7.35
CA ILE A 510 7.09 -30.89 7.62
C ILE A 510 7.89 -29.63 7.33
N ILE A 511 7.55 -28.96 6.25
CA ILE A 511 8.29 -27.80 5.75
C ILE A 511 8.10 -26.64 6.72
N SER A 512 9.17 -25.93 7.00
CA SER A 512 9.19 -24.66 7.71
C SER A 512 9.99 -23.66 6.91
N ASP A 513 9.35 -22.59 6.53
CA ASP A 513 9.94 -21.46 5.86
C ASP A 513 10.72 -20.52 6.82
N GLN A 514 10.55 -20.67 8.13
CA GLN A 514 11.00 -19.67 9.09
C GLN A 514 11.99 -20.17 10.15
N ASN A 515 12.00 -21.47 10.49
CA ASN A 515 12.81 -21.96 11.60
C ASN A 515 13.52 -23.27 11.25
N CYS A 516 14.82 -23.20 11.13
CA CYS A 516 15.67 -24.38 11.01
C CYS A 516 16.56 -24.51 12.24
N LEU A 517 16.66 -25.72 12.79
CA LEU A 517 17.59 -26.04 13.85
C LEU A 517 18.78 -26.80 13.30
N ILE A 518 19.96 -26.42 13.77
CA ILE A 518 21.23 -27.08 13.44
C ILE A 518 21.74 -27.79 14.67
N LEU A 519 22.15 -29.03 14.50
CA LEU A 519 22.81 -29.84 15.52
C LEU A 519 24.29 -30.05 15.15
N ASP A 520 25.18 -29.36 15.85
CA ASP A 520 26.61 -29.49 15.71
C ASP A 520 27.14 -30.55 16.69
N VAL A 521 27.64 -31.66 16.16
CA VAL A 521 28.17 -32.78 16.94
C VAL A 521 29.69 -32.73 16.96
N ASN A 522 30.28 -32.57 18.14
CA ASN A 522 31.73 -32.50 18.37
C ASN A 522 32.23 -33.68 19.24
N GLU A 523 33.53 -33.74 19.50
CA GLU A 523 34.18 -34.81 20.29
C GLU A 523 33.70 -34.85 21.75
N THR A 524 33.50 -33.68 22.38
CA THR A 524 33.22 -33.54 23.82
C THR A 524 31.79 -33.06 24.12
N SER A 525 31.14 -32.46 23.15
CA SER A 525 29.82 -31.86 23.30
C SER A 525 29.04 -31.90 22.00
N ALA A 526 27.74 -31.65 22.09
CA ALA A 526 26.94 -31.30 20.93
C ALA A 526 26.18 -30.00 21.23
N THR A 527 25.97 -29.20 20.21
CA THR A 527 25.27 -27.92 20.31
C THR A 527 24.07 -27.91 19.37
N LEU A 528 22.91 -27.64 19.92
CA LEU A 528 21.69 -27.35 19.17
C LEU A 528 21.53 -25.84 19.11
N ARG A 529 21.31 -25.30 17.93
CA ARG A 529 21.13 -23.86 17.70
C ARG A 529 20.16 -23.59 16.58
N HIS A 530 19.55 -22.42 16.57
CA HIS A 530 18.85 -21.95 15.40
C HIS A 530 19.83 -21.72 14.24
N ALA A 531 19.38 -21.97 13.02
CA ALA A 531 20.15 -21.59 11.84
C ALA A 531 20.17 -20.07 11.75
N LEU A 532 21.37 -19.49 11.71
CA LEU A 532 21.52 -18.07 11.47
C LEU A 532 21.43 -17.78 9.98
N PRO A 533 20.80 -16.69 9.58
CA PRO A 533 20.90 -16.21 8.22
C PRO A 533 22.35 -15.76 7.94
N ASP A 534 22.83 -15.99 6.73
CA ASP A 534 24.09 -15.45 6.21
C ASP A 534 23.80 -14.19 5.40
N ILE A 535 23.55 -13.08 6.11
CA ILE A 535 23.13 -11.83 5.50
C ILE A 535 24.33 -11.03 5.03
N HIS A 536 24.30 -10.68 3.75
CA HIS A 536 25.26 -9.79 3.12
C HIS A 536 24.56 -8.54 2.64
N VAL A 537 25.17 -7.37 2.83
CA VAL A 537 24.75 -6.16 2.16
C VAL A 537 25.38 -6.12 0.76
N SER A 538 24.52 -6.07 -0.27
CA SER A 538 24.98 -6.02 -1.67
C SER A 538 25.20 -4.59 -2.15
N SER A 539 24.42 -3.63 -1.63
CA SER A 539 24.64 -2.20 -1.86
C SER A 539 23.99 -1.35 -0.78
N VAL A 540 24.55 -0.17 -0.56
CA VAL A 540 23.94 0.87 0.26
C VAL A 540 24.04 2.18 -0.49
N GLU A 541 22.92 2.85 -0.68
CA GLU A 541 22.81 4.14 -1.35
C GLU A 541 22.29 5.19 -0.39
N LEU A 542 23.09 6.23 -0.15
CA LEU A 542 22.65 7.37 0.65
C LEU A 542 21.67 8.21 -0.18
N THR A 543 20.44 8.33 0.30
CA THR A 543 19.39 9.14 -0.36
C THR A 543 19.28 10.55 0.22
N THR A 544 20.00 10.85 1.30
CA THR A 544 20.15 12.23 1.79
C THR A 544 20.97 13.06 0.81
N PRO A 545 20.39 14.06 0.14
CA PRO A 545 21.14 14.88 -0.80
C PRO A 545 22.14 15.78 -0.04
N ASN A 546 23.38 15.88 -0.55
CA ASN A 546 24.43 16.73 -0.01
C ASN A 546 24.53 16.66 1.53
N PRO A 547 24.88 15.48 2.11
CA PRO A 547 24.77 15.26 3.54
C PRO A 547 25.65 16.25 4.33
N ARG A 548 25.05 16.85 5.35
CA ARG A 548 25.65 17.85 6.21
C ARG A 548 25.28 17.63 7.66
N ILE A 549 25.98 18.23 8.57
CA ILE A 549 25.52 18.27 9.96
C ILE A 549 24.08 18.78 10.02
N GLY A 550 23.24 18.11 10.78
CA GLY A 550 21.82 18.41 10.93
C GLY A 550 20.91 17.83 9.84
N SER A 551 21.44 17.35 8.70
CA SER A 551 20.65 16.64 7.71
C SER A 551 20.12 15.34 8.28
N THR A 552 18.86 15.00 7.95
CA THR A 552 18.24 13.72 8.30
C THR A 552 18.93 12.59 7.55
N ILE A 553 19.21 11.49 8.23
CA ILE A 553 19.86 10.33 7.64
C ILE A 553 18.83 9.49 6.91
N LYS A 554 18.95 9.43 5.59
CA LYS A 554 18.10 8.57 4.73
C LYS A 554 18.99 7.80 3.78
N PHE A 555 18.73 6.52 3.64
CA PHE A 555 19.46 5.64 2.70
C PHE A 555 18.67 4.39 2.35
N ASN A 556 19.03 3.78 1.25
CA ASN A 556 18.53 2.49 0.82
C ASN A 556 19.62 1.44 0.98
N ALA A 557 19.25 0.24 1.38
CA ALA A 557 20.18 -0.88 1.45
C ALA A 557 19.57 -2.12 0.79
N LYS A 558 20.42 -2.86 0.09
CA LYS A 558 20.07 -4.17 -0.47
C LYS A 558 20.81 -5.25 0.29
N PHE A 559 20.07 -6.26 0.68
CA PHE A 559 20.60 -7.41 1.40
C PHE A 559 20.31 -8.69 0.64
N ILE A 560 21.18 -9.66 0.76
CA ILE A 560 20.96 -11.01 0.30
C ILE A 560 21.23 -11.98 1.45
N ASN A 561 20.35 -12.95 1.64
CA ASN A 561 20.59 -14.05 2.54
C ASN A 561 21.19 -15.22 1.73
N LYS A 562 22.43 -15.58 2.00
CA LYS A 562 23.13 -16.67 1.32
C LYS A 562 22.96 -18.03 1.99
N ASN A 563 22.13 -18.10 3.03
CA ASN A 563 21.79 -19.36 3.68
C ASN A 563 20.75 -20.14 2.85
N THR A 564 20.50 -21.36 3.24
CA THR A 564 19.49 -22.25 2.62
C THR A 564 18.10 -22.12 3.27
N HIS A 565 17.92 -21.20 4.22
CA HIS A 565 16.68 -21.04 5.00
C HIS A 565 16.30 -19.58 5.12
N ASN A 566 15.00 -19.33 5.03
CA ASN A 566 14.42 -18.03 5.35
C ASN A 566 14.61 -17.72 6.84
N SER A 567 14.79 -16.45 7.17
CA SER A 567 15.03 -16.05 8.55
C SER A 567 14.44 -14.67 8.85
N ASN A 568 13.73 -14.57 9.95
CA ASN A 568 13.17 -13.31 10.43
C ASN A 568 14.14 -12.64 11.41
N VAL A 569 14.64 -11.48 11.07
CA VAL A 569 15.64 -10.77 11.87
C VAL A 569 15.34 -9.30 12.02
N LEU A 570 15.79 -8.71 13.11
CA LEU A 570 15.77 -7.28 13.35
C LEU A 570 17.10 -6.69 12.89
N VAL A 571 17.13 -6.06 11.73
CA VAL A 571 18.31 -5.40 11.20
C VAL A 571 18.50 -4.04 11.84
N VAL A 572 19.72 -3.73 12.21
CA VAL A 572 20.11 -2.52 12.91
C VAL A 572 21.23 -1.83 12.13
N PRO A 573 20.98 -0.73 11.45
CA PRO A 573 22.01 0.06 10.79
C PRO A 573 22.82 0.88 11.80
N ILE A 574 24.11 1.00 11.55
CA ILE A 574 25.06 1.75 12.34
C ILE A 574 25.86 2.67 11.43
N ILE A 575 25.77 3.97 11.66
CA ILE A 575 26.63 4.93 10.97
C ILE A 575 27.95 5.07 11.71
N ASN A 576 29.04 5.03 10.98
CA ASN A 576 30.38 5.13 11.51
C ASN A 576 31.05 6.36 10.92
N THR A 577 31.36 7.36 11.75
CA THR A 577 32.04 8.60 11.36
C THR A 577 33.52 8.52 11.71
N ILE A 578 34.36 8.73 10.74
CA ILE A 578 35.82 8.78 10.90
C ILE A 578 36.22 10.22 11.23
N ARG A 579 36.71 10.43 12.42
CA ARG A 579 37.21 11.75 12.86
C ARG A 579 38.60 12.06 12.27
N PRO A 580 39.00 13.32 12.25
CA PRO A 580 40.33 13.73 11.75
C PRO A 580 41.51 13.04 12.45
N ASP A 581 41.34 12.57 13.69
CA ASP A 581 42.36 11.85 14.47
C ASP A 581 42.37 10.34 14.12
N GLY A 582 41.52 9.90 13.19
CA GLY A 582 41.38 8.51 12.78
C GLY A 582 40.50 7.67 13.70
N SER A 583 39.98 8.20 14.79
CA SER A 583 39.01 7.50 15.65
C SER A 583 37.67 7.37 14.94
N VAL A 584 36.95 6.29 15.24
CA VAL A 584 35.63 6.04 14.68
C VAL A 584 34.56 6.17 15.76
N VAL A 585 33.56 6.98 15.49
CA VAL A 585 32.36 7.11 16.32
C VAL A 585 31.19 6.43 15.63
N SER A 586 30.50 5.53 16.34
CA SER A 586 29.39 4.75 15.83
C SER A 586 28.08 5.21 16.47
N ASP A 587 27.06 5.44 15.62
CA ASP A 587 25.72 5.82 16.05
C ASP A 587 24.72 4.79 15.51
N THR A 588 23.91 4.22 16.40
CA THR A 588 22.91 3.21 16.03
C THR A 588 21.63 3.91 15.56
N LEU A 589 21.17 3.56 14.37
CA LEU A 589 20.01 4.17 13.76
C LEU A 589 18.72 3.38 14.02
N LYS A 590 17.69 3.65 13.23
CA LYS A 590 16.38 2.97 13.31
C LYS A 590 16.54 1.46 13.08
N LYS A 591 15.88 0.69 13.92
CA LYS A 591 15.78 -0.78 13.79
C LYS A 591 14.66 -1.14 12.84
N VAL A 592 14.86 -2.20 12.06
CA VAL A 592 13.87 -2.71 11.10
C VAL A 592 13.81 -4.23 11.19
N THR A 593 12.62 -4.77 11.47
CA THR A 593 12.36 -6.22 11.39
C THR A 593 12.07 -6.61 9.95
N ARG A 594 12.68 -7.71 9.49
CA ARG A 594 12.50 -8.25 8.14
C ARG A 594 12.61 -9.76 8.13
N LEU A 595 11.82 -10.38 7.24
CA LEU A 595 12.04 -11.74 6.79
C LEU A 595 13.09 -11.70 5.65
N PHE A 596 14.15 -12.47 5.79
CA PHE A 596 15.17 -12.63 4.77
C PHE A 596 14.98 -13.98 4.08
N GLU A 597 14.44 -13.90 2.88
CA GLU A 597 14.18 -15.05 2.02
C GLU A 597 15.42 -15.42 1.23
N VAL A 598 15.52 -16.68 0.84
CA VAL A 598 16.63 -17.21 0.01
C VAL A 598 16.19 -17.61 -1.38
N ILE A 599 14.89 -17.54 -1.68
CA ILE A 599 14.30 -17.94 -2.95
C ILE A 599 14.85 -17.06 -4.07
N ASP A 600 15.32 -17.67 -5.14
CA ASP A 600 15.84 -17.01 -6.34
C ASP A 600 17.05 -16.07 -6.10
N ASN A 601 17.76 -16.19 -4.99
CA ASN A 601 18.86 -15.29 -4.60
C ASN A 601 18.51 -13.80 -4.75
N ARG A 602 17.30 -13.42 -4.41
CA ARG A 602 16.82 -12.03 -4.58
C ARG A 602 17.45 -11.11 -3.56
N ASP A 603 17.77 -9.89 -4.02
CA ASP A 603 18.09 -8.79 -3.15
C ASP A 603 16.84 -8.33 -2.37
N ILE A 604 16.94 -8.28 -1.04
CA ILE A 604 15.92 -7.69 -0.18
C ILE A 604 16.26 -6.21 -0.02
N TYR A 605 15.37 -5.38 -0.53
CA TYR A 605 15.53 -3.93 -0.51
C TYR A 605 14.88 -3.34 0.75
N VAL A 606 15.61 -2.48 1.45
CA VAL A 606 15.13 -1.80 2.66
C VAL A 606 15.42 -0.31 2.59
N GLU A 607 14.37 0.50 2.70
CA GLU A 607 14.49 1.94 2.83
C GLU A 607 14.58 2.34 4.30
N TYR A 608 15.59 3.15 4.62
CA TYR A 608 15.78 3.70 5.95
C TYR A 608 15.49 5.19 5.95
N ASN A 609 14.25 5.54 6.29
CA ASN A 609 13.83 6.92 6.55
C ASN A 609 13.89 7.17 8.05
N THR A 610 15.07 7.59 8.56
CA THR A 610 15.27 7.79 9.99
C THR A 610 14.91 9.22 10.40
N SER A 611 14.63 9.42 11.68
CA SER A 611 14.57 10.77 12.28
C SER A 611 15.93 11.22 12.83
N ASN A 612 16.95 10.39 12.72
CA ASN A 612 18.29 10.69 13.18
C ASN A 612 18.96 11.69 12.22
N GLN A 613 19.84 12.51 12.75
CA GLN A 613 20.61 13.49 11.99
C GLN A 613 22.10 13.20 12.06
N PHE A 614 22.83 13.61 11.04
CA PHE A 614 24.29 13.61 11.09
C PHE A 614 24.77 14.60 12.15
N LYS A 615 25.67 14.16 13.02
CA LYS A 615 26.13 14.90 14.20
C LYS A 615 27.54 15.46 14.06
N GLU A 616 28.38 14.86 13.24
CA GLU A 616 29.79 15.20 13.08
C GLU A 616 30.17 15.30 11.60
N VAL A 617 31.09 16.19 11.30
CA VAL A 617 31.73 16.31 9.98
C VAL A 617 32.75 15.21 9.80
N GLY A 618 32.85 14.67 8.61
CA GLY A 618 33.90 13.71 8.29
C GLY A 618 33.42 12.64 7.30
N ASP A 619 34.30 11.72 7.03
CA ASP A 619 33.98 10.57 6.19
C ASP A 619 33.20 9.53 7.00
N CYS A 620 32.10 9.07 6.42
CA CYS A 620 31.18 8.13 7.05
C CYS A 620 30.98 6.89 6.19
N TYR A 621 30.67 5.77 6.85
CA TYR A 621 30.15 4.57 6.20
C TYR A 621 29.10 3.91 7.08
N ILE A 622 28.21 3.13 6.46
CA ILE A 622 27.12 2.42 7.17
C ILE A 622 27.45 0.95 7.23
N THR A 623 27.38 0.39 8.42
CA THR A 623 27.43 -1.05 8.70
C THR A 623 26.12 -1.50 9.29
N PHE A 624 25.92 -2.81 9.35
CA PHE A 624 24.69 -3.39 9.87
C PHE A 624 25.01 -4.51 10.85
N THR A 625 24.17 -4.65 11.86
CA THR A 625 24.06 -5.84 12.67
C THR A 625 22.62 -6.35 12.57
N TYR A 626 22.40 -7.60 12.98
CA TYR A 626 21.04 -8.12 13.09
C TYR A 626 20.87 -8.87 14.40
N ASN A 627 19.64 -8.86 14.90
CA ASN A 627 19.21 -9.69 16.01
C ASN A 627 18.20 -10.71 15.47
N TRP A 628 18.36 -11.96 15.87
CA TRP A 628 17.41 -12.99 15.52
C TRP A 628 16.06 -12.76 16.23
N CYS A 629 14.95 -13.00 15.52
CA CYS A 629 13.60 -12.89 16.05
C CYS A 629 13.01 -14.29 16.27
N SER A 630 12.57 -14.58 17.48
CA SER A 630 12.01 -15.89 17.84
C SER A 630 10.55 -16.09 17.38
N ASP A 631 9.86 -15.01 17.01
CA ASP A 631 8.45 -15.04 16.66
C ASP A 631 8.19 -14.12 15.47
N TYR A 632 7.67 -14.70 14.39
CA TYR A 632 7.34 -13.99 13.17
C TYR A 632 6.22 -12.95 13.37
N ASN A 633 5.21 -13.30 14.15
CA ASN A 633 4.02 -12.47 14.34
C ASN A 633 4.17 -11.38 15.42
N LYS A 634 5.24 -11.42 16.20
CA LYS A 634 5.52 -10.45 17.26
C LYS A 634 6.79 -9.69 16.97
N ALA A 635 6.73 -8.78 16.02
CA ALA A 635 7.80 -7.83 15.74
C ALA A 635 8.18 -7.06 17.01
N GLY A 636 9.13 -7.54 17.77
CA GLY A 636 9.56 -6.99 19.04
C GLY A 636 9.96 -8.03 20.08
N THR A 637 9.57 -9.28 19.89
CA THR A 637 10.05 -10.40 20.70
C THR A 637 11.27 -10.99 20.03
N TYR A 638 12.45 -10.49 20.37
CA TYR A 638 13.72 -10.96 19.84
C TYR A 638 14.72 -11.17 20.98
N ASN A 639 15.61 -12.11 20.77
CA ASN A 639 16.68 -12.34 21.72
C ASN A 639 17.74 -11.25 21.58
N THR A 640 17.67 -10.23 22.44
CA THR A 640 18.62 -9.09 22.43
C THR A 640 20.05 -9.45 22.85
N SER A 641 20.27 -10.65 23.37
CA SER A 641 21.60 -11.12 23.74
C SER A 641 22.44 -11.58 22.55
N LEU A 642 21.83 -11.77 21.39
CA LEU A 642 22.49 -12.16 20.16
C LEU A 642 22.46 -10.99 19.17
N SER A 643 23.63 -10.44 18.88
CA SER A 643 23.83 -9.45 17.83
C SER A 643 24.95 -9.92 16.92
N GLU A 644 24.60 -10.23 15.68
CA GLU A 644 25.53 -10.70 14.66
C GLU A 644 25.79 -9.60 13.64
N SER A 645 26.96 -9.64 13.02
CA SER A 645 27.31 -8.67 11.98
C SER A 645 26.77 -9.10 10.63
N VAL A 646 26.21 -8.15 9.89
CA VAL A 646 25.92 -8.32 8.46
C VAL A 646 27.23 -8.14 7.69
N SER A 647 27.53 -9.02 6.74
CA SER A 647 28.72 -8.92 5.92
C SER A 647 28.61 -7.78 4.92
N GLY A 648 29.66 -6.94 4.81
CA GLY A 648 29.70 -5.78 3.91
C GLY A 648 29.36 -4.46 4.62
N LYS A 649 29.52 -3.39 3.89
CA LYS A 649 29.26 -2.01 4.36
C LYS A 649 28.97 -1.11 3.15
N SER A 650 28.48 0.11 3.40
CA SER A 650 28.38 1.13 2.37
C SER A 650 29.75 1.57 1.85
N ASP A 651 29.74 2.19 0.68
CA ASP A 651 30.81 3.09 0.29
C ASP A 651 30.96 4.22 1.30
N THR A 652 32.13 4.83 1.32
CA THR A 652 32.39 5.98 2.16
C THR A 652 31.79 7.24 1.51
N PHE A 653 31.08 8.03 2.29
CA PHE A 653 30.55 9.32 1.91
C PHE A 653 30.96 10.39 2.92
N THR A 654 31.04 11.65 2.49
CA THR A 654 31.52 12.73 3.35
C THR A 654 30.35 13.56 3.87
N ILE A 655 30.33 13.80 5.18
CA ILE A 655 29.41 14.73 5.83
C ILE A 655 30.09 16.08 5.87
N ASN A 656 29.47 17.05 5.24
CA ASN A 656 29.95 18.42 5.19
C ASN A 656 29.48 19.21 6.42
N GLU A 657 30.04 20.43 6.57
CA GLU A 657 29.56 21.38 7.55
C GLU A 657 28.09 21.74 7.33
N GLU A 658 27.48 22.33 8.35
CA GLU A 658 26.09 22.77 8.30
C GLU A 658 25.76 23.56 7.03
N ALA A 659 24.58 23.38 6.48
CA ALA A 659 24.17 24.08 5.28
C ALA A 659 24.12 25.61 5.51
N PRO A 660 24.50 26.43 4.50
CA PRO A 660 24.27 27.87 4.56
C PRO A 660 22.75 28.20 4.45
N GLY A 661 21.97 27.72 5.35
CA GLY A 661 20.49 27.83 5.40
C GLY A 661 19.98 27.74 6.83
N GLY A 662 20.90 27.62 7.79
CA GLY A 662 20.57 27.52 9.21
C GLY A 662 20.16 26.07 9.62
N SER A 663 19.77 25.90 10.87
CA SER A 663 19.35 24.65 11.51
C SER A 663 18.07 24.89 12.31
N PRO A 664 16.91 24.84 11.69
CA PRO A 664 15.65 25.00 12.38
C PRO A 664 15.34 23.76 13.23
N VAL A 665 14.92 23.96 14.48
CA VAL A 665 14.54 22.90 15.42
C VAL A 665 13.31 23.34 16.21
N ILE A 666 12.37 22.43 16.42
CA ILE A 666 11.19 22.68 17.27
C ILE A 666 11.63 22.65 18.73
N THR A 667 11.58 23.79 19.41
CA THR A 667 12.07 23.98 20.78
C THR A 667 10.97 24.09 21.82
N ALA A 668 9.73 24.40 21.41
CA ALA A 668 8.59 24.44 22.30
C ALA A 668 7.30 24.07 21.57
N ILE A 669 6.43 23.34 22.25
CA ILE A 669 5.09 22.98 21.75
C ILE A 669 4.07 23.23 22.88
N THR A 670 2.97 23.90 22.53
CA THR A 670 1.80 24.03 23.37
C THR A 670 0.64 23.28 22.74
N ALA A 671 0.05 22.37 23.46
CA ALA A 671 -1.19 21.68 23.12
C ALA A 671 -1.80 21.08 24.41
N SER A 672 -3.10 20.92 24.45
CA SER A 672 -3.83 20.30 25.56
C SER A 672 -4.91 19.39 25.04
N ASP A 673 -5.28 18.38 25.84
CA ASP A 673 -6.41 17.52 25.56
C ASP A 673 -7.70 18.33 25.44
N ILE A 674 -8.53 17.98 24.47
CA ILE A 674 -9.81 18.63 24.21
C ILE A 674 -10.89 17.57 23.98
N THR A 675 -12.15 17.99 24.05
CA THR A 675 -13.27 17.20 23.56
C THR A 675 -13.61 17.61 22.12
N ASN A 676 -14.11 16.66 21.35
CA ASN A 676 -14.57 16.92 20.00
C ASN A 676 -15.63 18.04 19.98
N GLY A 677 -15.47 19.00 19.10
CA GLY A 677 -16.32 20.21 19.08
C GLY A 677 -15.88 21.35 20.01
N SER A 678 -14.80 21.20 20.78
CA SER A 678 -14.22 22.27 21.60
C SER A 678 -13.19 23.10 20.83
N THR A 679 -12.80 24.25 21.39
CA THR A 679 -11.75 25.09 20.83
C THR A 679 -10.39 24.40 20.93
N LEU A 680 -9.69 24.29 19.82
CA LEU A 680 -8.30 23.86 19.77
C LEU A 680 -7.37 25.07 19.88
N ASP A 681 -6.40 25.00 20.78
CA ASP A 681 -5.29 25.98 20.90
C ASP A 681 -3.97 25.21 20.85
N VAL A 682 -3.24 25.31 19.75
CA VAL A 682 -1.99 24.62 19.52
C VAL A 682 -0.95 25.55 18.94
N SER A 683 0.29 25.44 19.43
CA SER A 683 1.41 26.18 18.86
C SER A 683 2.71 25.41 18.92
N ALA A 684 3.61 25.71 17.99
CA ALA A 684 4.98 25.24 18.00
C ALA A 684 5.95 26.40 17.76
N THR A 685 7.08 26.37 18.45
CA THR A 685 8.16 27.35 18.29
C THR A 685 9.33 26.66 17.61
N VAL A 686 9.77 27.21 16.49
CA VAL A 686 10.97 26.77 15.77
C VAL A 686 12.09 27.73 16.06
N THR A 687 13.25 27.23 16.48
CA THR A 687 14.46 28.01 16.76
C THR A 687 15.53 27.63 15.74
N ASN A 688 16.21 28.59 15.17
CA ASN A 688 17.39 28.31 14.38
C ASN A 688 18.59 28.04 15.30
N GLN A 689 18.91 26.77 15.53
CA GLN A 689 20.00 26.29 16.39
C GLN A 689 21.30 26.08 15.63
N THR A 690 21.60 26.91 14.63
CA THR A 690 22.81 26.81 13.84
C THR A 690 24.07 26.91 14.72
N THR A 691 25.05 26.06 14.49
CA THR A 691 26.37 26.13 15.11
C THR A 691 27.26 27.14 14.40
N ALA A 692 27.18 27.21 13.07
CA ALA A 692 28.00 28.06 12.20
C ALA A 692 27.49 29.50 12.06
N GLY A 693 26.30 29.81 12.61
CA GLY A 693 25.76 31.18 12.59
C GLY A 693 24.97 31.55 11.33
N TYR A 694 24.61 30.59 10.50
CA TYR A 694 23.78 30.81 9.32
C TYR A 694 22.35 31.24 9.65
N THR A 695 21.73 32.04 8.80
CA THR A 695 20.31 32.37 8.89
C THR A 695 19.45 31.27 8.25
N TYR A 696 18.26 31.10 8.77
CA TYR A 696 17.26 30.20 8.21
C TYR A 696 16.14 31.01 7.55
N SER A 697 15.77 30.61 6.35
CA SER A 697 14.59 31.11 5.64
C SER A 697 13.77 29.91 5.13
N GLY A 698 12.48 29.89 5.40
CA GLY A 698 11.61 28.79 4.97
C GLY A 698 10.14 29.11 5.15
N ASP A 699 9.32 28.40 4.39
CA ASP A 699 7.87 28.38 4.52
C ASP A 699 7.50 27.16 5.37
N LEU A 700 6.84 27.39 6.50
CA LEU A 700 6.58 26.39 7.54
C LEU A 700 5.08 26.13 7.69
N ALA A 701 4.72 24.88 7.97
CA ALA A 701 3.37 24.46 8.31
C ALA A 701 3.33 23.80 9.69
N LEU A 702 2.39 24.20 10.52
CA LEU A 702 2.03 23.50 11.77
C LEU A 702 1.08 22.36 11.43
N VAL A 703 1.50 21.13 11.71
CA VAL A 703 0.82 19.91 11.30
C VAL A 703 0.44 19.08 12.53
N LEU A 704 -0.76 18.57 12.54
CA LEU A 704 -1.25 17.60 13.52
C LEU A 704 -1.30 16.22 12.86
N ARG A 705 -0.60 15.23 13.39
CA ARG A 705 -0.61 13.85 12.90
C ARG A 705 -1.39 12.98 13.88
N ASN A 706 -2.43 12.32 13.41
CA ASN A 706 -3.11 11.28 14.19
C ASN A 706 -2.17 10.07 14.32
N THR A 707 -1.86 9.69 15.56
CA THR A 707 -0.84 8.65 15.81
C THR A 707 -1.33 7.24 15.50
N SER A 708 -2.63 7.03 15.36
CA SER A 708 -3.22 5.73 15.05
C SER A 708 -3.42 5.54 13.54
N THR A 709 -3.85 6.58 12.84
CA THR A 709 -4.16 6.51 11.40
C THR A 709 -3.05 7.10 10.51
N ASN A 710 -2.02 7.71 11.10
CA ASN A 710 -0.98 8.50 10.44
C ASN A 710 -1.51 9.67 9.57
N GLN A 711 -2.80 9.96 9.60
CA GLN A 711 -3.39 11.05 8.87
C GLN A 711 -2.88 12.39 9.41
N THR A 712 -2.52 13.29 8.52
CA THR A 712 -1.96 14.61 8.83
C THR A 712 -2.93 15.73 8.49
N PHE A 713 -2.92 16.79 9.31
CA PHE A 713 -3.76 17.96 9.16
C PHE A 713 -2.91 19.23 9.34
N THR A 714 -2.79 20.03 8.31
CA THR A 714 -2.15 21.35 8.40
C THR A 714 -3.13 22.33 9.03
N VAL A 715 -2.75 22.92 10.15
CA VAL A 715 -3.61 23.86 10.90
C VAL A 715 -3.15 25.30 10.84
N ALA A 716 -1.88 25.56 10.59
CA ALA A 716 -1.34 26.91 10.39
C ALA A 716 -0.13 26.89 9.47
N GLU A 717 0.11 28.02 8.83
CA GLU A 717 1.30 28.25 8.00
C GLU A 717 2.00 29.52 8.44
N GLY A 718 3.29 29.59 8.19
CA GLY A 718 4.10 30.76 8.49
C GLY A 718 5.35 30.78 7.63
N LYS A 719 5.87 31.98 7.39
CA LYS A 719 7.08 32.17 6.63
C LYS A 719 8.09 32.91 7.48
N THR A 720 9.36 32.53 7.38
CA THR A 720 10.46 33.25 8.00
C THR A 720 11.54 33.55 6.97
N THR A 721 12.14 34.72 7.08
CA THR A 721 13.29 35.16 6.30
C THR A 721 14.39 35.59 7.25
N ASP A 722 15.63 35.18 6.96
CA ASP A 722 16.84 35.54 7.70
C ASP A 722 16.75 35.35 9.23
N LEU A 723 16.11 34.25 9.65
CA LEU A 723 16.03 33.89 11.07
C LEU A 723 17.42 33.58 11.59
N GLY A 724 18.02 34.52 12.34
CA GLY A 724 19.37 34.40 12.86
C GLY A 724 19.54 33.32 13.93
N LYS A 725 20.80 33.06 14.32
CA LYS A 725 21.16 32.08 15.36
C LYS A 725 20.39 32.33 16.66
N ASN A 726 19.78 31.30 17.23
CA ASN A 726 18.96 31.30 18.44
C ASN A 726 17.73 32.22 18.37
N LYS A 727 17.34 32.69 17.17
CA LYS A 727 16.06 33.37 16.96
C LYS A 727 14.96 32.35 16.70
N THR A 728 13.73 32.76 16.96
CA THR A 728 12.58 31.89 16.93
C THR A 728 11.47 32.43 16.05
N ILE A 729 10.73 31.51 15.43
CA ILE A 729 9.40 31.76 14.86
C ILE A 729 8.38 30.89 15.59
N LYS A 730 7.22 31.44 15.91
CA LYS A 730 6.11 30.72 16.51
C LYS A 730 4.99 30.56 15.49
N LEU A 731 4.61 29.32 15.24
CA LEU A 731 3.39 28.98 14.54
C LEU A 731 2.31 28.67 15.56
N SER A 732 1.12 29.21 15.36
CA SER A 732 0.02 28.98 16.30
C SER A 732 -1.30 28.92 15.55
N TYR A 733 -2.16 28.07 16.02
CA TYR A 733 -3.55 27.94 15.59
C TYR A 733 -4.44 27.99 16.79
N LYS A 734 -5.44 28.83 16.73
CA LYS A 734 -6.51 28.88 17.69
C LYS A 734 -7.84 28.96 16.98
N SER A 735 -8.65 27.98 17.14
CA SER A 735 -10.05 28.00 16.71
C SER A 735 -10.82 28.89 17.66
N THR A 736 -11.39 29.96 17.15
CA THR A 736 -12.29 30.86 17.93
C THR A 736 -13.70 30.33 18.00
N ASP A 737 -14.04 29.37 17.15
CA ASP A 737 -15.30 28.67 17.06
C ASP A 737 -15.09 27.19 17.37
N TYR A 738 -16.16 26.41 17.59
CA TYR A 738 -16.06 24.99 17.77
C TYR A 738 -15.23 24.34 16.66
N PHE A 739 -14.31 23.48 17.05
CA PHE A 739 -13.39 22.82 16.15
C PHE A 739 -13.80 21.35 15.94
N PRO A 740 -14.68 21.04 15.00
CA PRO A 740 -15.22 19.68 14.85
C PRO A 740 -14.52 18.83 13.78
N THR A 741 -13.41 19.30 13.19
CA THR A 741 -12.89 18.72 11.94
C THR A 741 -11.77 17.68 12.12
N LEU A 742 -11.24 17.53 13.32
CA LEU A 742 -10.29 16.46 13.62
C LEU A 742 -11.03 15.27 14.22
N PRO A 743 -10.86 14.05 13.67
CA PRO A 743 -11.39 12.84 14.28
C PRO A 743 -10.96 12.68 15.73
N VAL A 744 -11.75 11.98 16.50
CA VAL A 744 -11.37 11.53 17.84
C VAL A 744 -10.09 10.71 17.74
N GLY A 745 -9.14 10.94 18.62
CA GLY A 745 -7.87 10.23 18.58
C GLY A 745 -6.74 10.95 19.30
N ARG A 746 -5.56 10.37 19.25
CA ARG A 746 -4.34 10.95 19.79
C ARG A 746 -3.55 11.60 18.67
N TYR A 747 -3.10 12.82 18.90
CA TYR A 747 -2.40 13.65 17.92
C TYR A 747 -1.00 14.03 18.39
N GLU A 748 -0.07 14.00 17.45
CA GLU A 748 1.28 14.56 17.60
C GLU A 748 1.35 15.91 16.87
N VAL A 749 2.02 16.88 17.51
CA VAL A 749 2.21 18.22 16.96
C VAL A 749 3.58 18.27 16.25
N MET A 750 3.58 18.66 14.99
CA MET A 750 4.75 18.71 14.12
C MET A 750 4.86 20.07 13.42
N VAL A 751 6.03 20.39 12.93
CA VAL A 751 6.24 21.48 11.95
C VAL A 751 6.95 20.92 10.75
N CYS A 752 6.45 21.25 9.56
CA CYS A 752 7.00 20.79 8.29
C CYS A 752 7.40 21.99 7.44
N GLU A 753 8.42 21.85 6.61
CA GLU A 753 8.81 22.82 5.61
C GLU A 753 8.02 22.59 4.32
N THR A 754 7.19 23.56 3.93
CA THR A 754 6.27 23.41 2.80
C THR A 754 6.96 23.48 1.45
N SER A 755 8.08 24.19 1.37
CA SER A 755 8.90 24.31 0.17
C SER A 755 9.73 23.04 -0.14
N ASN A 756 9.82 22.11 0.81
CA ASN A 756 10.60 20.88 0.70
C ASN A 756 9.74 19.65 0.98
N ASN A 757 8.72 19.43 0.15
CA ASN A 757 7.82 18.28 0.21
C ASN A 757 7.27 17.95 1.62
N MET A 758 6.97 18.96 2.43
CA MET A 758 6.51 18.79 3.82
C MET A 758 7.54 18.07 4.70
N GLU A 759 8.83 18.30 4.45
CA GLU A 759 9.88 17.72 5.30
C GLU A 759 9.75 18.21 6.75
N HIS A 760 9.88 17.28 7.69
CA HIS A 760 9.69 17.58 9.10
C HIS A 760 10.86 18.38 9.66
N ILE A 761 10.56 19.49 10.34
CA ILE A 761 11.54 20.19 11.16
C ILE A 761 11.90 19.31 12.37
N PRO A 762 13.19 19.11 12.66
CA PRO A 762 13.62 18.30 13.79
C PRO A 762 13.05 18.76 15.13
N HIS A 763 12.79 17.80 16.00
CA HIS A 763 12.20 18.04 17.31
C HIS A 763 13.24 17.98 18.43
N ALA A 764 13.44 19.09 19.17
CA ALA A 764 14.03 19.05 20.51
C ALA A 764 12.97 18.71 21.57
N VAL A 765 11.70 18.98 21.29
CA VAL A 765 10.55 18.72 22.17
C VAL A 765 9.43 18.09 21.35
N GLN A 766 8.89 16.98 21.82
CA GLN A 766 7.71 16.33 21.26
C GLN A 766 6.51 16.48 22.19
N LYS A 767 5.32 16.64 21.63
CA LYS A 767 4.09 16.71 22.40
C LYS A 767 2.94 16.04 21.66
N THR A 768 2.17 15.26 22.40
CA THR A 768 0.91 14.69 21.96
C THR A 768 -0.24 15.21 22.83
N PHE A 769 -1.44 15.23 22.27
CA PHE A 769 -2.69 15.53 22.98
C PHE A 769 -3.80 14.63 22.45
N ASN A 770 -4.92 14.54 23.21
CA ASN A 770 -6.06 13.72 22.83
C ASN A 770 -7.25 14.60 22.46
N ILE A 771 -7.98 14.16 21.43
CA ILE A 771 -9.33 14.62 21.11
C ILE A 771 -10.26 13.49 21.52
N THR A 772 -11.15 13.74 22.47
CA THR A 772 -12.11 12.75 22.99
C THR A 772 -13.53 13.11 22.57
N VAL A 773 -14.46 12.18 22.74
CA VAL A 773 -15.88 12.41 22.44
C VAL A 773 -16.44 13.54 23.32
N GLY A 774 -17.16 14.48 22.72
CA GLY A 774 -17.84 15.57 23.43
C GLY A 774 -19.26 15.21 23.87
N GLU A 775 -19.82 16.00 24.77
CA GLU A 775 -21.18 15.77 25.31
C GLU A 775 -22.30 16.27 24.38
N SER A 776 -22.02 17.19 23.46
CA SER A 776 -23.02 17.83 22.61
C SER A 776 -22.82 17.48 21.15
N ALA A 777 -23.93 17.27 20.44
CA ALA A 777 -23.91 17.05 19.00
C ALA A 777 -23.46 18.31 18.24
N VAL A 778 -22.49 18.17 17.37
CA VAL A 778 -21.89 19.27 16.60
C VAL A 778 -21.87 18.94 15.11
N PRO A 779 -22.60 19.68 14.27
CA PRO A 779 -22.54 19.47 12.83
C PRO A 779 -21.22 20.01 12.25
N TYR A 780 -20.75 19.39 11.16
CA TYR A 780 -19.54 19.80 10.44
C TYR A 780 -19.72 19.64 8.92
N ILE A 781 -18.87 20.29 8.14
CA ILE A 781 -18.85 20.11 6.68
C ILE A 781 -18.11 18.82 6.35
N ASN A 782 -18.82 17.84 5.79
CA ASN A 782 -18.30 16.53 5.40
C ASN A 782 -18.11 16.45 3.88
N GLY A 783 -17.07 17.05 3.37
CA GLY A 783 -16.76 17.06 1.94
C GLY A 783 -16.57 18.46 1.35
N ARG A 784 -16.67 18.57 0.02
CA ARG A 784 -16.51 19.85 -0.67
C ARG A 784 -17.80 20.66 -0.62
N THR A 785 -17.68 21.92 -0.24
CA THR A 785 -18.70 22.94 -0.48
C THR A 785 -18.58 23.40 -1.93
N SER A 786 -19.70 23.49 -2.66
CA SER A 786 -19.73 24.08 -4.00
C SER A 786 -20.71 25.25 -4.05
N ILE A 787 -20.39 26.25 -4.85
CA ILE A 787 -21.25 27.38 -5.14
C ILE A 787 -21.60 27.35 -6.62
N SER A 788 -22.85 27.60 -6.97
CA SER A 788 -23.33 27.51 -8.35
C SER A 788 -22.66 28.50 -9.29
N ASP A 789 -22.25 29.65 -8.78
CA ASP A 789 -21.46 30.65 -9.49
C ASP A 789 -20.37 31.21 -8.58
N ALA A 790 -19.11 31.07 -8.99
CA ALA A 790 -17.96 31.58 -8.25
C ALA A 790 -17.82 33.11 -8.33
N GLN A 791 -18.51 33.77 -9.31
CA GLN A 791 -18.63 35.18 -9.44
C GLN A 791 -20.09 35.60 -9.18
N VAL A 792 -20.31 36.37 -8.13
CA VAL A 792 -21.64 36.80 -7.68
C VAL A 792 -21.80 38.30 -7.84
N VAL A 793 -22.88 38.71 -8.48
CA VAL A 793 -23.22 40.12 -8.60
C VAL A 793 -24.06 40.58 -7.41
N ALA A 794 -23.80 41.79 -6.93
CA ALA A 794 -24.57 42.36 -5.83
C ALA A 794 -26.05 42.44 -6.15
N GLY A 795 -26.86 41.78 -5.34
CA GLY A 795 -28.33 41.69 -5.53
C GLY A 795 -28.77 40.34 -6.12
N ASP A 796 -27.89 39.55 -6.68
CA ASP A 796 -28.23 38.26 -7.28
C ASP A 796 -28.27 37.10 -6.26
N SER A 797 -28.96 36.04 -6.66
CA SER A 797 -29.03 34.80 -5.88
C SER A 797 -28.09 33.73 -6.42
N VAL A 798 -27.45 32.97 -5.53
CA VAL A 798 -26.62 31.85 -5.86
C VAL A 798 -26.94 30.67 -4.94
N ASP A 799 -26.80 29.47 -5.44
CA ASP A 799 -26.98 28.24 -4.65
C ASP A 799 -25.65 27.73 -4.12
N VAL A 800 -25.63 27.37 -2.84
CA VAL A 800 -24.49 26.76 -2.16
C VAL A 800 -24.87 25.36 -1.74
N ARG A 801 -24.12 24.38 -2.23
CA ARG A 801 -24.28 22.99 -1.84
C ARG A 801 -23.33 22.63 -0.72
N LEU A 802 -23.88 22.08 0.35
CA LEU A 802 -23.16 21.63 1.54
C LEU A 802 -23.39 20.14 1.74
N MET A 803 -22.33 19.43 2.12
CA MET A 803 -22.44 18.10 2.69
C MET A 803 -22.15 18.20 4.17
N LEU A 804 -23.08 17.77 5.01
CA LEU A 804 -22.96 17.83 6.47
C LEU A 804 -22.74 16.43 7.04
N GLY A 805 -21.96 16.38 8.11
CA GLY A 805 -21.86 15.28 9.07
C GLY A 805 -22.14 15.79 10.47
N CYS A 806 -22.21 14.91 11.45
CA CYS A 806 -22.41 15.27 12.86
C CYS A 806 -21.49 14.44 13.77
N TYR A 807 -20.96 15.07 14.81
CA TYR A 807 -20.26 14.42 15.93
C TYR A 807 -21.14 14.39 17.16
N ASN A 808 -20.91 13.39 18.01
CA ASN A 808 -21.48 13.29 19.36
C ASN A 808 -23.00 13.22 19.40
N GLY A 809 -23.62 12.41 18.53
CA GLY A 809 -25.05 12.14 18.57
C GLY A 809 -25.86 12.87 17.49
N THR A 810 -27.08 13.35 17.82
CA THR A 810 -27.99 13.96 16.85
C THR A 810 -28.06 15.47 17.06
N PHE A 811 -27.68 16.23 16.03
CA PHE A 811 -27.89 17.66 15.96
C PHE A 811 -29.29 17.94 15.39
N ASP A 812 -30.05 18.80 16.05
CA ASP A 812 -31.38 19.24 15.62
C ASP A 812 -31.44 20.76 15.78
N GLY A 813 -31.37 21.49 14.67
CA GLY A 813 -31.26 22.94 14.69
C GLY A 813 -31.31 23.57 13.30
N TYR A 814 -30.53 24.61 13.05
CA TYR A 814 -30.46 25.30 11.78
C TYR A 814 -29.05 25.53 11.31
N VAL A 815 -28.87 25.56 10.00
CA VAL A 815 -27.65 26.03 9.33
C VAL A 815 -27.98 27.27 8.51
N ARG A 816 -27.04 28.21 8.40
CA ARG A 816 -27.18 29.44 7.65
C ARG A 816 -25.83 29.86 7.07
N ILE A 817 -25.86 30.29 5.81
CA ILE A 817 -24.73 30.99 5.22
C ILE A 817 -24.82 32.48 5.63
N ASN A 818 -23.73 33.00 6.20
CA ASN A 818 -23.72 34.36 6.76
C ASN A 818 -22.32 35.02 6.62
N THR A 819 -21.86 35.17 5.37
CA THR A 819 -20.67 35.96 5.05
C THR A 819 -20.98 37.43 5.12
N SER A 820 -20.18 38.18 5.88
CA SER A 820 -20.39 39.63 6.05
C SER A 820 -19.08 40.40 6.21
N ASN A 821 -19.07 41.64 5.88
CA ASN A 821 -18.03 42.63 6.18
C ASN A 821 -18.52 43.54 7.28
N GLY A 822 -18.18 43.24 8.52
CA GLY A 822 -18.78 43.94 9.66
C GLY A 822 -20.29 43.78 9.68
N LEU A 823 -21.01 44.90 9.57
CA LEU A 823 -22.47 44.93 9.53
C LEU A 823 -23.07 44.73 8.13
N THR A 824 -22.26 44.73 7.08
CA THR A 824 -22.74 44.62 5.70
C THR A 824 -22.80 43.15 5.27
N PRO A 825 -23.98 42.60 4.93
CA PRO A 825 -24.10 41.27 4.39
C PRO A 825 -23.43 41.18 3.01
N ILE A 826 -22.56 40.19 2.82
CA ILE A 826 -21.95 39.88 1.53
C ILE A 826 -22.74 38.76 0.87
N LEU A 827 -22.90 37.61 1.56
CA LEU A 827 -23.73 36.48 1.09
C LEU A 827 -24.51 35.92 2.27
N ARG A 828 -25.82 35.75 2.11
CA ARG A 828 -26.72 35.37 3.19
C ARG A 828 -27.82 34.43 2.73
N SER A 829 -28.08 33.37 3.47
CA SER A 829 -29.25 32.50 3.29
C SER A 829 -30.32 32.74 4.36
N ASN A 830 -31.45 32.11 4.18
CA ASN A 830 -32.40 31.87 5.25
C ASN A 830 -31.84 30.85 6.24
N TYR A 831 -32.51 30.64 7.38
CA TYR A 831 -32.25 29.55 8.29
C TYR A 831 -32.77 28.26 7.68
N VAL A 832 -31.89 27.29 7.41
CA VAL A 832 -32.22 25.99 6.84
C VAL A 832 -32.30 24.98 7.99
N PRO A 833 -33.43 24.33 8.25
CA PRO A 833 -33.53 23.35 9.31
C PRO A 833 -32.69 22.10 8.99
N VAL A 834 -32.02 21.56 9.99
CA VAL A 834 -31.13 20.41 9.89
C VAL A 834 -31.36 19.48 11.06
N ILE A 835 -31.62 18.22 10.77
CA ILE A 835 -31.54 17.12 11.72
C ILE A 835 -30.56 16.13 11.12
N ILE A 836 -29.47 15.85 11.83
CA ILE A 836 -28.42 14.94 11.38
C ILE A 836 -27.82 14.22 12.56
N THR A 837 -27.67 12.90 12.42
CA THR A 837 -27.12 12.01 13.44
C THR A 837 -25.66 11.68 13.12
N GLU A 838 -24.90 11.35 14.16
CA GLU A 838 -23.52 10.89 13.99
C GLU A 838 -23.45 9.69 13.03
N GLY A 839 -22.52 9.77 12.08
CA GLY A 839 -22.37 8.77 11.02
C GLY A 839 -23.21 9.02 9.77
N GLU A 840 -24.23 9.90 9.84
CA GLU A 840 -25.02 10.30 8.68
C GLU A 840 -24.31 11.34 7.81
N LYS A 841 -24.68 11.38 6.52
CA LYS A 841 -24.30 12.44 5.58
C LYS A 841 -25.58 13.09 5.05
N LEU A 842 -25.67 14.41 5.20
CA LEU A 842 -26.81 15.18 4.73
C LEU A 842 -26.35 16.18 3.68
N GLN A 843 -26.90 16.09 2.46
CA GLN A 843 -26.70 17.11 1.44
C GLN A 843 -27.76 18.21 1.59
N LEU A 844 -27.31 19.44 1.58
CA LEU A 844 -28.16 20.62 1.56
C LEU A 844 -27.82 21.51 0.35
N ASP A 845 -28.83 21.91 -0.38
CA ASP A 845 -28.74 22.97 -1.38
C ASP A 845 -29.38 24.24 -0.77
N VAL A 846 -28.57 25.28 -0.58
CA VAL A 846 -28.91 26.45 0.20
C VAL A 846 -28.91 27.67 -0.72
N ALA A 847 -30.12 28.22 -1.00
CA ALA A 847 -30.26 29.45 -1.75
C ALA A 847 -29.75 30.64 -0.92
N CYS A 848 -28.88 31.43 -1.50
CA CYS A 848 -28.22 32.57 -0.87
C CYS A 848 -28.46 33.83 -1.70
N LEU A 849 -28.63 34.95 -1.03
CA LEU A 849 -28.72 36.28 -1.65
C LEU A 849 -27.43 37.07 -1.42
N CYS A 850 -26.82 37.55 -2.47
CA CYS A 850 -25.74 38.54 -2.38
C CYS A 850 -26.30 39.90 -2.00
N GLY A 851 -25.73 40.51 -0.96
CA GLY A 851 -26.21 41.82 -0.51
C GLY A 851 -26.11 42.90 -1.60
N SER A 852 -27.14 43.73 -1.80
CA SER A 852 -27.13 44.81 -2.78
C SER A 852 -26.03 45.87 -2.53
N LYS A 853 -25.43 45.86 -1.33
CA LYS A 853 -24.29 46.69 -0.92
C LYS A 853 -23.04 45.84 -0.60
N ALA A 854 -22.98 44.64 -1.11
CA ALA A 854 -21.86 43.77 -0.89
C ALA A 854 -20.56 44.40 -1.41
N THR A 855 -19.53 44.35 -0.61
CA THR A 855 -18.21 44.91 -0.98
C THR A 855 -17.60 44.03 -2.05
N LYS A 856 -17.11 44.61 -3.13
CA LYS A 856 -16.39 43.90 -4.20
C LYS A 856 -15.12 43.24 -3.65
N GLY A 857 -14.80 42.07 -4.21
CA GLY A 857 -13.57 41.33 -3.87
C GLY A 857 -13.78 39.85 -3.58
N LYS A 858 -12.72 39.16 -3.17
CA LYS A 858 -12.70 37.74 -2.81
C LYS A 858 -13.21 37.54 -1.40
N TRP A 859 -14.18 36.66 -1.24
CA TRP A 859 -14.81 36.36 0.04
C TRP A 859 -14.83 34.85 0.30
N THR A 860 -14.63 34.47 1.57
CA THR A 860 -14.75 33.08 2.02
C THR A 860 -16.19 32.81 2.47
N LEU A 861 -16.73 31.63 2.16
CA LEU A 861 -18.02 31.19 2.68
C LEU A 861 -17.96 31.04 4.20
N VAL A 862 -18.82 31.73 4.91
CA VAL A 862 -19.02 31.58 6.36
C VAL A 862 -20.36 30.88 6.60
N ILE A 863 -20.31 29.66 7.14
CA ILE A 863 -21.47 28.82 7.38
C ILE A 863 -21.61 28.63 8.88
N LYS A 864 -22.71 29.08 9.43
CA LYS A 864 -22.99 29.05 10.86
C LYS A 864 -24.11 28.08 11.19
N TYR A 865 -24.07 27.50 12.40
CA TYR A 865 -25.15 26.66 12.88
C TYR A 865 -25.75 27.19 14.18
N PHE A 866 -27.01 26.83 14.43
CA PHE A 866 -27.87 27.45 15.42
C PHE A 866 -28.74 26.39 16.09
N ASP A 867 -29.12 26.63 17.36
CA ASP A 867 -30.09 25.80 18.04
C ASP A 867 -31.53 25.98 17.48
N LYS A 868 -32.50 25.25 18.01
CA LYS A 868 -33.91 25.34 17.65
C LYS A 868 -34.52 26.73 17.86
N ASN A 869 -33.95 27.54 18.71
CA ASN A 869 -34.36 28.90 18.99
C ASN A 869 -33.62 29.94 18.13
N LYS A 870 -32.86 29.48 17.14
CA LYS A 870 -32.02 30.32 16.24
C LYS A 870 -30.93 31.11 16.99
N ARG A 871 -30.48 30.61 18.15
CA ARG A 871 -29.30 31.11 18.83
C ARG A 871 -28.07 30.50 18.15
N GLU A 872 -27.13 31.35 17.80
CA GLU A 872 -25.87 30.90 17.18
C GLU A 872 -25.08 30.02 18.16
N LEU A 873 -24.68 28.83 17.67
CA LEU A 873 -23.87 27.88 18.41
C LEU A 873 -22.41 27.87 17.91
N GLY A 874 -22.18 28.19 16.65
CA GLY A 874 -20.84 28.26 16.09
C GLY A 874 -20.80 28.31 14.57
N THR A 875 -19.60 28.15 14.03
CA THR A 875 -19.31 28.15 12.59
C THR A 875 -18.90 26.75 12.16
N LEU A 876 -19.48 26.28 11.04
CA LEU A 876 -19.10 25.01 10.45
C LEU A 876 -17.74 25.15 9.75
N SER A 877 -16.89 24.16 9.95
CA SER A 877 -15.62 24.05 9.25
C SER A 877 -15.54 22.81 8.37
N ASN A 878 -14.71 22.86 7.34
CA ASN A 878 -14.53 21.76 6.41
C ASN A 878 -13.63 20.68 7.03
N ASN A 879 -14.02 19.42 6.91
CA ASN A 879 -13.28 18.27 7.45
C ASN A 879 -11.95 18.01 6.69
N THR A 880 -11.81 18.53 5.50
CA THR A 880 -10.58 18.48 4.72
C THR A 880 -9.84 19.81 4.85
N LEU A 881 -8.90 19.89 5.79
CA LEU A 881 -7.89 20.93 5.85
C LEU A 881 -6.86 20.75 4.70
N THR A 882 -7.32 20.54 3.50
CA THR A 882 -6.45 20.49 2.32
C THR A 882 -6.49 21.83 1.59
N TYR A 883 -5.38 22.23 1.02
CA TYR A 883 -5.10 23.47 0.30
C TYR A 883 -6.05 23.83 -0.85
N ALA A 884 -6.96 22.98 -1.23
CA ALA A 884 -8.00 23.26 -2.22
C ALA A 884 -9.29 23.70 -1.54
N ARG A 885 -9.29 24.87 -0.90
CA ARG A 885 -10.52 25.49 -0.47
C ARG A 885 -11.24 26.07 -1.70
N ASN A 886 -12.29 25.41 -2.15
CA ASN A 886 -13.29 25.97 -3.08
C ASN A 886 -14.45 26.65 -2.31
N ASP A 887 -14.19 27.18 -1.13
CA ASP A 887 -15.15 27.84 -0.25
C ASP A 887 -15.07 29.39 -0.37
N TYR A 888 -14.54 29.90 -1.43
CA TYR A 888 -14.47 31.32 -1.72
C TYR A 888 -15.28 31.66 -2.98
N PHE A 889 -15.75 32.90 -3.05
CA PHE A 889 -16.43 33.49 -4.18
C PHE A 889 -16.01 34.94 -4.35
N TRP A 890 -16.27 35.50 -5.52
CA TRP A 890 -16.00 36.88 -5.83
C TRP A 890 -17.27 37.67 -5.87
N VAL A 891 -17.28 38.91 -5.35
CA VAL A 891 -18.37 39.88 -5.52
C VAL A 891 -17.86 40.99 -6.43
N GLY A 892 -18.50 41.19 -7.54
CA GLY A 892 -18.18 42.28 -8.48
C GLY A 892 -18.65 41.99 -9.89
N ASP A 893 -18.71 43.04 -10.72
CA ASP A 893 -18.89 42.84 -12.14
C ASP A 893 -17.71 42.12 -12.75
N GLU A 894 -17.91 41.36 -13.80
CA GLU A 894 -16.88 40.51 -14.50
C GLU A 894 -15.59 41.24 -14.94
N THR A 895 -15.39 42.51 -14.52
CA THR A 895 -14.32 43.35 -15.04
C THR A 895 -13.09 43.54 -14.15
N ASP A 896 -13.13 43.06 -12.90
CA ASP A 896 -12.08 43.34 -11.94
C ASP A 896 -11.31 42.02 -11.57
N ILE A 897 -10.51 41.49 -12.49
CA ILE A 897 -9.47 40.55 -12.15
C ILE A 897 -8.27 41.36 -11.67
N GLU A 898 -8.06 41.40 -10.36
CA GLU A 898 -6.79 41.86 -9.81
C GLU A 898 -5.64 40.98 -10.29
N LYS A 899 -4.56 41.64 -10.75
CA LYS A 899 -3.30 41.01 -11.09
C LYS A 899 -2.79 40.15 -9.94
N VAL A 900 -2.54 38.87 -10.21
CA VAL A 900 -1.58 38.11 -9.40
C VAL A 900 -0.19 38.64 -9.81
N GLU A 901 0.39 39.50 -9.04
CA GLU A 901 1.80 39.90 -9.15
C GLU A 901 2.63 38.77 -8.55
N GLU A 902 3.09 37.84 -9.40
CA GLU A 902 4.31 37.11 -9.12
C GLU A 902 5.49 37.94 -9.62
N ALA A 903 6.47 38.09 -8.76
CA ALA A 903 7.67 38.91 -9.00
C ALA A 903 8.47 38.38 -10.20
N GLY A 904 8.42 39.09 -11.32
CA GLY A 904 9.21 38.81 -12.52
C GLY A 904 8.78 39.67 -13.73
N LYS A 905 9.22 40.86 -13.78
CA LYS A 905 9.50 41.81 -14.85
C LYS A 905 8.74 41.89 -16.18
N VAL A 906 7.82 41.04 -16.57
CA VAL A 906 7.10 41.20 -17.84
C VAL A 906 5.62 41.50 -17.61
N THR A 907 5.15 42.64 -18.07
CA THR A 907 3.76 43.08 -17.90
C THR A 907 2.91 42.70 -19.12
N VAL A 908 1.90 41.86 -18.90
CA VAL A 908 0.87 41.53 -19.93
C VAL A 908 -0.37 42.38 -19.65
N LYS A 909 -0.84 43.12 -20.66
CA LYS A 909 -2.08 43.93 -20.58
C LYS A 909 -3.07 43.42 -21.63
N VAL A 910 -4.37 43.38 -21.28
CA VAL A 910 -5.43 43.08 -22.20
C VAL A 910 -6.33 44.30 -22.37
N ASN A 911 -6.56 44.73 -23.60
CA ASN A 911 -7.44 45.81 -23.92
C ASN A 911 -8.36 45.42 -25.10
N GLY A 912 -9.62 45.17 -24.81
CA GLY A 912 -10.54 44.59 -25.79
C GLY A 912 -10.06 43.25 -26.30
N ASN A 913 -9.90 43.11 -27.62
CA ASN A 913 -9.42 41.88 -28.27
C ASN A 913 -7.90 41.81 -28.38
N THR A 914 -7.17 42.66 -27.68
CA THR A 914 -5.70 42.81 -27.88
C THR A 914 -4.96 42.50 -26.59
N ILE A 915 -3.98 41.58 -26.68
CA ILE A 915 -3.02 41.27 -25.64
C ILE A 915 -1.74 42.08 -25.96
N THR A 916 -1.31 42.90 -25.03
CA THR A 916 -0.08 43.72 -25.14
C THR A 916 0.96 43.25 -24.13
N ILE A 917 2.17 43.01 -24.56
CA ILE A 917 3.31 42.54 -23.78
C ILE A 917 4.34 43.67 -23.77
N ALA A 918 4.83 44.03 -22.59
CA ALA A 918 5.62 45.26 -22.40
C ALA A 918 7.07 45.15 -22.92
N ASP A 919 7.58 43.95 -23.20
CA ASP A 919 8.98 43.73 -23.63
C ASP A 919 9.02 42.89 -24.90
N ASP A 920 10.08 43.03 -25.71
CA ASP A 920 10.37 42.25 -26.90
C ASP A 920 10.83 40.85 -26.50
N ALA A 921 9.86 40.01 -26.03
CA ALA A 921 10.11 38.68 -25.57
C ALA A 921 9.43 37.63 -26.45
N MET A 922 10.03 36.47 -26.62
CA MET A 922 9.39 35.37 -27.31
C MET A 922 8.11 34.96 -26.58
N THR A 923 6.99 35.13 -27.21
CA THR A 923 5.67 34.91 -26.63
C THR A 923 4.93 33.81 -27.35
N THR A 924 4.36 32.88 -26.60
CA THR A 924 3.44 31.86 -27.11
C THR A 924 2.11 32.01 -26.43
N ILE A 925 1.02 32.03 -27.17
CA ILE A 925 -0.34 32.12 -26.65
C ILE A 925 -1.09 30.85 -26.98
N TYR A 926 -1.65 30.23 -25.99
CA TYR A 926 -2.47 29.03 -26.12
C TYR A 926 -3.92 29.33 -25.75
N SER A 927 -4.85 28.70 -26.43
CA SER A 927 -6.25 28.58 -25.98
C SER A 927 -6.35 27.60 -24.82
N THR A 928 -7.47 27.62 -24.09
CA THR A 928 -7.68 26.76 -22.91
C THR A 928 -7.73 25.25 -23.22
N ASP A 929 -7.92 24.88 -24.47
CA ASP A 929 -7.86 23.53 -25.01
C ASP A 929 -6.44 23.10 -25.44
N GLY A 930 -5.43 23.97 -25.20
CA GLY A 930 -4.02 23.70 -25.45
C GLY A 930 -3.57 24.01 -26.87
N ARG A 931 -4.45 24.53 -27.74
CA ARG A 931 -4.08 24.89 -29.12
C ARG A 931 -3.26 26.17 -29.13
N GLU A 932 -2.11 26.18 -29.82
CA GLU A 932 -1.30 27.36 -30.03
C GLU A 932 -2.04 28.36 -30.95
N ILE A 933 -2.18 29.60 -30.49
CA ILE A 933 -2.84 30.69 -31.19
C ILE A 933 -1.84 31.66 -31.79
N TYR A 934 -0.71 31.82 -31.11
CA TYR A 934 0.35 32.73 -31.53
C TYR A 934 1.69 32.26 -30.98
N HIS A 935 2.76 32.42 -31.79
CA HIS A 935 4.15 32.25 -31.38
C HIS A 935 5.01 33.28 -32.12
N GLY A 936 5.68 34.15 -31.38
CA GLY A 936 6.51 35.21 -31.95
C GLY A 936 6.91 36.27 -30.92
N THR A 937 7.43 37.41 -31.43
CA THR A 937 7.93 38.50 -30.59
C THR A 937 7.10 39.78 -30.72
N ASP A 938 5.90 39.72 -31.31
CA ASP A 938 5.09 40.92 -31.43
C ASP A 938 4.59 41.37 -30.06
N ASN A 939 4.73 42.65 -29.77
CA ASN A 939 4.32 43.28 -28.51
C ASN A 939 2.80 43.45 -28.40
N THR A 940 2.05 43.24 -29.48
CA THR A 940 0.61 43.45 -29.55
C THR A 940 -0.02 42.36 -30.40
N ILE A 941 -0.80 41.49 -29.79
CA ILE A 941 -1.41 40.33 -30.43
C ILE A 941 -2.93 40.46 -30.34
N THR A 942 -3.62 40.38 -31.46
CA THR A 942 -5.08 40.41 -31.50
C THR A 942 -5.62 38.99 -31.57
N VAL A 943 -6.47 38.62 -30.63
CA VAL A 943 -7.09 37.29 -30.54
C VAL A 943 -8.59 37.40 -30.42
N SER A 944 -9.33 36.33 -30.65
CA SER A 944 -10.78 36.32 -30.46
C SER A 944 -11.14 36.36 -28.98
N LYS A 945 -12.39 36.69 -28.69
CA LYS A 945 -12.93 36.66 -27.32
C LYS A 945 -12.72 35.26 -26.72
N GLY A 946 -12.10 35.19 -25.55
CA GLY A 946 -11.82 33.90 -24.88
C GLY A 946 -10.76 34.00 -23.79
N MET A 947 -10.52 32.89 -23.16
CA MET A 947 -9.45 32.73 -22.15
C MET A 947 -8.19 32.14 -22.80
N TYR A 948 -7.04 32.69 -22.48
CA TYR A 948 -5.75 32.31 -23.06
C TYR A 948 -4.68 32.15 -22.02
N ILE A 949 -3.72 31.25 -22.28
CA ILE A 949 -2.49 31.10 -21.50
C ILE A 949 -1.37 31.77 -22.32
N VAL A 950 -0.76 32.80 -21.79
CA VAL A 950 0.36 33.52 -22.39
C VAL A 950 1.65 33.08 -21.74
N VAL A 951 2.54 32.52 -22.53
CA VAL A 951 3.85 32.05 -22.12
C VAL A 951 4.88 33.00 -22.72
N ILE A 952 5.65 33.66 -21.89
CA ILE A 952 6.67 34.64 -22.31
C ILE A 952 8.03 34.09 -21.92
N GLN A 953 8.94 34.01 -22.85
CA GLN A 953 10.30 33.56 -22.64
C GLN A 953 11.28 34.68 -22.94
N GLN A 954 12.02 35.11 -21.89
CA GLN A 954 13.05 36.10 -22.01
C GLN A 954 14.33 35.55 -21.36
N ASP A 955 15.40 35.47 -22.13
CA ASP A 955 16.65 34.82 -21.76
C ASP A 955 16.45 33.40 -21.22
N CYS A 956 16.86 33.09 -20.02
CA CYS A 956 16.65 31.79 -19.35
C CYS A 956 15.42 31.73 -18.47
N THR A 957 14.53 32.75 -18.52
CA THR A 957 13.35 32.85 -17.65
C THR A 957 12.08 32.67 -18.46
N LYS A 958 11.18 31.82 -17.96
CA LYS A 958 9.88 31.57 -18.57
C LYS A 958 8.78 32.05 -17.62
N THR A 959 7.97 32.99 -18.09
CA THR A 959 6.82 33.51 -17.36
C THR A 959 5.53 32.99 -17.99
N VAL A 960 4.62 32.46 -17.21
CA VAL A 960 3.31 31.96 -17.68
C VAL A 960 2.21 32.78 -17.01
N THR A 961 1.32 33.36 -17.78
CA THR A 961 0.18 34.10 -17.25
C THR A 961 -1.10 33.73 -17.99
N LYS A 962 -2.22 33.77 -17.30
CA LYS A 962 -3.54 33.51 -17.86
C LYS A 962 -4.25 34.83 -18.09
N VAL A 963 -4.78 35.03 -19.28
CA VAL A 963 -5.46 36.25 -19.64
C VAL A 963 -6.86 35.98 -20.21
N PHE A 964 -7.78 36.88 -19.95
CA PHE A 964 -9.14 36.83 -20.50
C PHE A 964 -9.31 37.99 -21.48
N VAL A 965 -9.69 37.66 -22.71
CA VAL A 965 -9.96 38.62 -23.80
C VAL A 965 -11.46 38.66 -24.01
N LYS A 966 -12.04 39.88 -23.91
CA LYS A 966 -13.49 40.12 -23.94
C LYS A 966 -14.06 40.25 -25.34
#